data_9baa8d1e0bed983a262b7d6232bfb0cb
#
_entry.id   9baa8d1e0bed983a262b7d6232bfb0cb
#
_cell.length_a   1.000
_cell.length_b   1.000
_cell.length_c   1.000
_cell.angle_alpha   90.00
_cell.angle_beta   90.00
_cell.angle_gamma   90.00
#
_symmetry.space_group_name_H-M   'P 1'
#
loop_
_entity.id
_entity.type
_entity.pdbx_description
1 polymer ?
#
loop_
_entity_poly.entity_id
_entity_poly.type
_entity_poly.pdbx_seq_one_letter_code
_entity_poly.pdbx_strand_id
1 'polypeptide(L)'
;MPSDCQPRHVSLTVLPAAGHRPAPVSRMSRKRFAVLLVVQALMIVHVLHWLWADTTLAPIEPSESMETVKDGVITVGTIFFALALGSTAILGRWFCGWGCHVVLLQDACAALLARLGIRPRPFRSRVLLWLPFLLALYMFVWPLIYRFALAPILQPNLTWPGFSMKLVTDDFWGTFPGWAVGIPFLLVCGALTVVFLGNKGYCTYACPYGGFFAPLDRFARARIRVSDACDQCGHCTAVCTSNVRVHEEVRDFRMVVDSGCMKCMDCVSACPKQALSFGFGPGPGQSAPAAARLFDLSIADEVFIAVVAGISFLAAYSLLPLLFASGLAACITWVVWTGWRVLASRDASALGVVLRQAGRVRAAGIVVVLADTGALGMALPTAAAGMAAWAADRFDRKVLVAEQMVFDADGVLPDRETIQLVDAASAWYQRARSIGQGGWAVLPSRDREFSMRLAWLAAVKRDHARALELLQAMHAEGTNEVIAASVARILRAARQGNEARAWVAVALAEYPMWEAIRDEEILWLMSEGRDEEAIEAARGWVAARPDSLNALRRLSVVLVERGSGDGQVHEGIALVDRTLELAPGNVGAMLVKANGFARLGQNDAAIGTLQEAVRMAPMERRLWEALADACARAGREMESQAALAEAERLAAEEQKRLEAERR
;
A
#
# COMPACT_ATOMS: atom_id res chain seq x y z
N MET A 1 -18.78 -40.15 42.87
CA MET A 1 -18.22 -39.43 41.71
C MET A 1 -19.35 -39.09 40.78
N PRO A 2 -19.82 -37.88 40.65
CA PRO A 2 -20.68 -37.49 39.57
C PRO A 2 -19.91 -36.56 38.62
N SER A 3 -19.73 -37.06 37.41
CA SER A 3 -19.40 -36.34 36.21
C SER A 3 -20.64 -35.64 35.70
N ASP A 4 -20.69 -34.32 35.70
CA ASP A 4 -21.48 -33.51 34.77
C ASP A 4 -21.21 -32.01 34.98
N CYS A 5 -20.08 -31.53 34.42
CA CYS A 5 -19.88 -30.11 34.16
C CYS A 5 -19.89 -29.90 32.65
N GLN A 6 -21.06 -29.97 32.04
CA GLN A 6 -21.25 -29.37 30.69
C GLN A 6 -21.33 -27.86 30.84
N PRO A 7 -20.59 -27.08 30.02
CA PRO A 7 -20.75 -25.64 29.97
C PRO A 7 -22.15 -25.34 29.41
N ARG A 8 -23.05 -24.87 30.25
CA ARG A 8 -24.33 -24.31 29.81
C ARG A 8 -24.03 -23.10 28.93
N HIS A 9 -24.34 -23.21 27.64
CA HIS A 9 -24.53 -22.09 26.77
C HIS A 9 -25.62 -21.19 27.36
N VAL A 10 -25.23 -20.17 28.10
CA VAL A 10 -26.14 -19.09 28.45
C VAL A 10 -26.25 -18.23 27.19
N SER A 11 -27.25 -18.54 26.36
CA SER A 11 -27.85 -17.56 25.44
C SER A 11 -28.05 -16.31 26.27
N LEU A 12 -27.54 -15.17 25.80
CA LEU A 12 -27.85 -13.82 26.31
C LEU A 12 -29.34 -13.52 26.01
N THR A 13 -30.21 -14.30 26.55
CA THR A 13 -31.58 -13.87 26.85
C THR A 13 -31.40 -12.83 27.93
N VAL A 14 -31.69 -11.58 27.62
CA VAL A 14 -31.96 -10.56 28.62
C VAL A 14 -32.86 -11.23 29.64
N LEU A 15 -32.35 -11.46 30.85
CA LEU A 15 -33.18 -11.89 31.95
C LEU A 15 -34.38 -10.94 31.98
N PRO A 16 -35.64 -11.42 31.92
CA PRO A 16 -36.78 -10.56 32.14
C PRO A 16 -36.65 -10.09 33.58
N ALA A 17 -36.10 -8.89 33.75
CA ALA A 17 -36.09 -8.21 35.01
C ALA A 17 -37.58 -8.03 35.40
N ALA A 18 -37.94 -8.53 36.53
CA ALA A 18 -39.21 -8.22 37.15
C ALA A 18 -39.41 -6.69 37.15
N GLY A 19 -40.35 -6.20 36.34
CA GLY A 19 -40.64 -4.75 36.13
C GLY A 19 -39.69 -4.11 35.12
N HIS A 20 -40.17 -3.92 33.89
CA HIS A 20 -39.52 -3.15 32.83
C HIS A 20 -39.33 -1.68 33.26
N ARG A 21 -38.26 -1.37 33.99
CA ARG A 21 -37.79 0.00 34.07
C ARG A 21 -36.88 0.27 32.87
N PRO A 22 -37.16 1.27 32.02
CA PRO A 22 -36.27 1.59 30.91
C PRO A 22 -34.87 1.86 31.48
N ALA A 23 -33.81 1.38 30.78
CA ALA A 23 -32.44 1.61 31.19
C ALA A 23 -32.20 3.13 31.35
N PRO A 24 -31.63 3.60 32.46
CA PRO A 24 -31.45 5.02 32.70
C PRO A 24 -30.53 5.60 31.61
N VAL A 25 -30.95 6.76 31.08
CA VAL A 25 -30.16 7.46 30.06
C VAL A 25 -28.94 8.09 30.73
N SER A 26 -27.74 7.83 30.19
CA SER A 26 -26.51 8.46 30.69
C SER A 26 -26.52 9.96 30.47
N ARG A 27 -26.43 10.75 31.55
CA ARG A 27 -26.27 12.21 31.49
C ARG A 27 -24.86 12.59 31.02
N MET A 28 -23.87 11.74 31.27
CA MET A 28 -22.46 11.95 30.91
C MET A 28 -22.24 11.81 29.39
N SER A 29 -23.01 10.98 28.73
CA SER A 29 -22.96 10.81 27.28
C SER A 29 -23.18 12.13 26.52
N ARG A 30 -24.15 12.98 26.97
CA ARG A 30 -24.36 14.29 26.37
C ARG A 30 -23.23 15.28 26.61
N LYS A 31 -22.63 15.29 27.83
CA LYS A 31 -21.48 16.14 28.15
C LYS A 31 -20.25 15.74 27.32
N ARG A 32 -20.01 14.41 27.22
CA ARG A 32 -18.93 13.87 26.40
C ARG A 32 -19.10 14.24 24.93
N PHE A 33 -20.30 14.09 24.38
CA PHE A 33 -20.60 14.48 23.01
C PHE A 33 -20.31 15.96 22.76
N ALA A 34 -20.69 16.85 23.69
CA ALA A 34 -20.38 18.27 23.59
C ALA A 34 -18.85 18.54 23.60
N VAL A 35 -18.10 17.88 24.49
CA VAL A 35 -16.63 17.98 24.51
C VAL A 35 -16.01 17.53 23.19
N LEU A 36 -16.46 16.40 22.66
CA LEU A 36 -15.96 15.87 21.37
C LEU A 36 -16.33 16.78 20.19
N LEU A 37 -17.49 17.46 20.24
CA LEU A 37 -17.84 18.50 19.25
C LEU A 37 -16.90 19.71 19.34
N VAL A 38 -16.53 20.14 20.55
CA VAL A 38 -15.53 21.20 20.72
C VAL A 38 -14.19 20.79 20.16
N VAL A 39 -13.74 19.55 20.40
CA VAL A 39 -12.50 19.03 19.79
C VAL A 39 -12.59 19.09 18.26
N GLN A 40 -13.70 18.65 17.68
CA GLN A 40 -13.90 18.71 16.23
C GLN A 40 -13.92 20.16 15.71
N ALA A 41 -14.56 21.08 16.43
CA ALA A 41 -14.56 22.50 16.07
C ALA A 41 -13.14 23.10 16.10
N LEU A 42 -12.34 22.75 17.10
CA LEU A 42 -10.93 23.18 17.17
C LEU A 42 -10.11 22.64 15.99
N MET A 43 -10.34 21.40 15.56
CA MET A 43 -9.70 20.85 14.36
C MET A 43 -10.11 21.63 13.10
N ILE A 44 -11.39 21.97 12.96
CA ILE A 44 -11.87 22.79 11.84
C ILE A 44 -11.22 24.18 11.88
N VAL A 45 -11.17 24.82 13.04
CA VAL A 45 -10.49 26.13 13.21
C VAL A 45 -9.00 26.04 12.84
N HIS A 46 -8.35 24.95 13.18
CA HIS A 46 -6.95 24.72 12.83
C HIS A 46 -6.75 24.65 11.31
N VAL A 47 -7.62 23.91 10.60
CA VAL A 47 -7.64 23.86 9.13
C VAL A 47 -7.93 25.24 8.53
N LEU A 48 -8.93 25.97 9.06
CA LEU A 48 -9.26 27.32 8.58
C LEU A 48 -8.11 28.31 8.79
N HIS A 49 -7.40 28.21 9.91
CA HIS A 49 -6.21 29.02 10.17
C HIS A 49 -5.13 28.77 9.12
N TRP A 50 -4.87 27.49 8.77
CA TRP A 50 -3.93 27.16 7.71
C TRP A 50 -4.36 27.74 6.35
N LEU A 51 -5.62 27.59 5.98
CA LEU A 51 -6.16 28.12 4.71
C LEU A 51 -6.10 29.66 4.62
N TRP A 52 -6.05 30.34 5.77
CA TRP A 52 -5.97 31.80 5.82
C TRP A 52 -4.52 32.32 5.89
N ALA A 53 -3.65 31.64 6.63
CA ALA A 53 -2.29 32.10 6.93
C ALA A 53 -1.20 31.38 6.12
N ASP A 54 -1.57 30.42 5.25
CA ASP A 54 -0.68 29.52 4.47
C ASP A 54 0.32 28.70 5.31
N THR A 55 0.40 28.98 6.61
CA THR A 55 1.25 28.26 7.58
C THR A 55 0.48 28.07 8.88
N THR A 56 0.68 26.91 9.54
CA THR A 56 0.07 26.62 10.84
C THR A 56 0.92 25.62 11.64
N LEU A 57 0.50 25.32 12.86
CA LEU A 57 1.09 24.21 13.61
C LEU A 57 0.91 22.90 12.83
N ALA A 58 1.89 22.00 12.90
CA ALA A 58 1.73 20.64 12.38
C ALA A 58 0.49 19.97 13.01
N PRO A 59 -0.20 19.06 12.29
CA PRO A 59 -1.44 18.45 12.78
C PRO A 59 -1.32 17.86 14.19
N ILE A 60 -2.30 18.16 15.06
CA ILE A 60 -2.31 17.69 16.46
C ILE A 60 -3.02 16.33 16.53
N GLU A 61 -2.43 15.33 15.87
CA GLU A 61 -2.97 13.98 15.82
C GLU A 61 -1.92 12.91 16.15
N PRO A 62 -2.33 11.78 16.74
CA PRO A 62 -1.40 10.67 17.01
C PRO A 62 -0.73 10.09 15.76
N SER A 63 -1.35 10.23 14.56
CA SER A 63 -0.81 9.78 13.28
C SER A 63 0.54 10.41 12.94
N GLU A 64 0.72 11.68 13.28
CA GLU A 64 1.96 12.43 13.05
C GLU A 64 3.18 11.81 13.74
N SER A 65 2.97 11.04 14.82
CA SER A 65 4.07 10.34 15.51
C SER A 65 4.75 9.27 14.64
N MET A 66 4.14 8.86 13.54
CA MET A 66 4.75 7.95 12.56
C MET A 66 5.91 8.62 11.80
N GLU A 67 5.82 9.93 11.53
CA GLU A 67 6.90 10.69 10.89
C GLU A 67 8.17 10.68 11.75
N THR A 68 8.01 10.74 13.09
CA THR A 68 9.16 10.63 14.01
C THR A 68 9.83 9.26 13.90
N VAL A 69 9.05 8.19 13.76
CA VAL A 69 9.60 6.83 13.69
C VAL A 69 10.20 6.54 12.32
N LYS A 70 9.62 7.07 11.25
CA LYS A 70 10.09 6.85 9.88
C LYS A 70 11.28 7.76 9.53
N ASP A 71 11.14 9.05 9.78
CA ASP A 71 12.00 10.08 9.22
C ASP A 71 12.73 10.92 10.28
N GLY A 72 12.54 10.62 11.56
CA GLY A 72 13.16 11.34 12.68
C GLY A 72 12.55 12.72 12.95
N VAL A 73 11.42 13.07 12.30
CA VAL A 73 10.80 14.40 12.41
C VAL A 73 9.86 14.44 13.62
N ILE A 74 10.21 15.24 14.63
CA ILE A 74 9.35 15.46 15.80
C ILE A 74 8.35 16.58 15.47
N THR A 75 7.06 16.23 15.42
CA THR A 75 5.95 17.15 15.15
C THR A 75 5.20 17.49 16.43
N VAL A 76 4.30 18.47 16.38
CA VAL A 76 3.36 18.78 17.50
C VAL A 76 2.50 17.55 17.81
N GLY A 77 2.07 16.79 16.79
CA GLY A 77 1.30 15.55 16.96
C GLY A 77 2.09 14.47 17.72
N THR A 78 3.40 14.38 17.52
CA THR A 78 4.28 13.47 18.29
C THR A 78 4.32 13.84 19.77
N ILE A 79 4.49 15.12 20.08
CA ILE A 79 4.49 15.62 21.45
C ILE A 79 3.13 15.36 22.11
N PHE A 80 2.06 15.66 21.39
CA PHE A 80 0.70 15.39 21.83
C PHE A 80 0.48 13.90 22.13
N PHE A 81 0.91 13.00 21.24
CA PHE A 81 0.79 11.56 21.44
C PHE A 81 1.59 11.07 22.65
N ALA A 82 2.81 11.57 22.86
CA ALA A 82 3.62 11.24 24.02
C ALA A 82 2.94 11.69 25.33
N LEU A 83 2.35 12.90 25.35
CA LEU A 83 1.59 13.40 26.49
C LEU A 83 0.31 12.57 26.74
N ALA A 84 -0.41 12.19 25.67
CA ALA A 84 -1.59 11.33 25.76
C ALA A 84 -1.24 9.95 26.33
N LEU A 85 -0.12 9.35 25.90
CA LEU A 85 0.39 8.08 26.44
C LEU A 85 0.78 8.23 27.92
N GLY A 86 1.56 9.27 28.28
CA GLY A 86 1.96 9.54 29.67
C GLY A 86 0.75 9.74 30.58
N SER A 87 -0.24 10.52 30.14
CA SER A 87 -1.48 10.73 30.89
C SER A 87 -2.30 9.43 31.05
N THR A 88 -2.23 8.52 30.08
CA THR A 88 -2.91 7.22 30.16
C THR A 88 -2.35 6.32 31.27
N ALA A 89 -1.06 6.38 31.52
CA ALA A 89 -0.45 5.64 32.63
C ALA A 89 -0.97 6.09 34.02
N ILE A 90 -1.53 7.29 34.12
CA ILE A 90 -2.08 7.86 35.36
C ILE A 90 -3.60 7.76 35.39
N LEU A 91 -4.27 8.29 34.33
CA LEU A 91 -5.71 8.46 34.26
C LEU A 91 -6.44 7.31 33.55
N GLY A 92 -5.71 6.36 32.99
CA GLY A 92 -6.23 5.34 32.10
C GLY A 92 -6.61 5.90 30.72
N ARG A 93 -7.32 5.14 29.91
CA ARG A 93 -7.67 5.50 28.52
C ARG A 93 -8.71 6.63 28.41
N TRP A 94 -8.55 7.67 29.22
CA TRP A 94 -9.48 8.83 29.23
C TRP A 94 -9.48 9.56 27.88
N PHE A 95 -8.31 9.69 27.25
CA PHE A 95 -8.18 10.34 25.95
C PHE A 95 -9.04 9.66 24.89
N CYS A 96 -9.04 8.32 24.85
CA CYS A 96 -9.91 7.56 23.93
C CYS A 96 -11.40 7.85 24.16
N GLY A 97 -11.83 8.22 25.34
CA GLY A 97 -13.22 8.53 25.64
C GLY A 97 -13.63 9.98 25.43
N TRP A 98 -12.71 10.94 25.59
CA TRP A 98 -13.01 12.36 25.70
C TRP A 98 -12.28 13.27 24.72
N GLY A 99 -11.16 12.85 24.14
CA GLY A 99 -10.32 13.68 23.29
C GLY A 99 -10.20 13.21 21.82
N CYS A 100 -10.57 11.96 21.53
CA CYS A 100 -10.39 11.40 20.19
C CYS A 100 -11.60 11.68 19.28
N HIS A 101 -11.38 12.35 18.14
CA HIS A 101 -12.43 12.69 17.18
C HIS A 101 -13.10 11.46 16.54
N VAL A 102 -12.37 10.34 16.36
CA VAL A 102 -12.94 9.09 15.80
C VAL A 102 -14.04 8.54 16.71
N VAL A 103 -13.96 8.78 18.02
CA VAL A 103 -14.99 8.38 18.98
C VAL A 103 -16.28 9.14 18.76
N LEU A 104 -16.21 10.43 18.39
CA LEU A 104 -17.41 11.20 18.00
C LEU A 104 -18.13 10.55 16.83
N LEU A 105 -17.39 10.15 15.80
CA LEU A 105 -17.94 9.50 14.60
C LEU A 105 -18.63 8.18 14.95
N GLN A 106 -18.03 7.35 15.80
CA GLN A 106 -18.63 6.09 16.25
C GLN A 106 -19.88 6.32 17.13
N ASP A 107 -19.84 7.31 18.01
CA ASP A 107 -21.00 7.68 18.85
C ASP A 107 -22.16 8.22 18.00
N ALA A 108 -21.86 9.04 16.99
CA ALA A 108 -22.86 9.56 16.06
C ALA A 108 -23.49 8.41 15.23
N CYS A 109 -22.67 7.49 14.73
CA CYS A 109 -23.14 6.32 14.00
C CYS A 109 -24.02 5.42 14.90
N ALA A 110 -23.58 5.12 16.12
CA ALA A 110 -24.36 4.33 17.06
C ALA A 110 -25.70 4.99 17.41
N ALA A 111 -25.71 6.33 17.55
CA ALA A 111 -26.94 7.09 17.80
C ALA A 111 -27.90 7.06 16.59
N LEU A 112 -27.37 7.15 15.36
CA LEU A 112 -28.15 7.02 14.13
C LEU A 112 -28.76 5.62 14.00
N LEU A 113 -27.96 4.58 14.20
CA LEU A 113 -28.43 3.19 14.18
C LEU A 113 -29.51 2.94 15.23
N ALA A 114 -29.35 3.51 16.43
CA ALA A 114 -30.36 3.40 17.49
C ALA A 114 -31.70 4.05 17.10
N ARG A 115 -31.69 5.18 16.35
CA ARG A 115 -32.90 5.81 15.80
C ARG A 115 -33.60 4.95 14.74
N LEU A 116 -32.80 4.16 13.99
CA LEU A 116 -33.29 3.17 13.02
C LEU A 116 -33.73 1.85 13.68
N GLY A 117 -33.71 1.75 15.01
CA GLY A 117 -34.06 0.55 15.74
C GLY A 117 -32.95 -0.51 15.75
N ILE A 118 -31.79 -0.23 15.18
CA ILE A 118 -30.64 -1.12 15.12
C ILE A 118 -29.75 -0.88 16.33
N ARG A 119 -29.55 -1.90 17.16
CA ARG A 119 -28.64 -1.83 18.31
C ARG A 119 -27.42 -2.69 18.04
N PRO A 120 -26.23 -2.10 17.78
CA PRO A 120 -25.00 -2.85 17.59
C PRO A 120 -24.71 -3.71 18.82
N ARG A 121 -24.44 -4.99 18.58
CA ARG A 121 -24.08 -5.92 19.66
C ARG A 121 -22.57 -5.92 19.86
N PRO A 122 -22.07 -5.86 21.10
CA PRO A 122 -20.66 -6.01 21.37
C PRO A 122 -20.20 -7.41 20.93
N PHE A 123 -19.12 -7.43 20.16
CA PHE A 123 -18.46 -8.66 19.72
C PHE A 123 -17.13 -8.84 20.46
N ARG A 124 -16.83 -10.05 20.93
CA ARG A 124 -15.62 -10.35 21.71
C ARG A 124 -14.87 -11.50 21.09
N SER A 125 -13.68 -11.21 20.56
CA SER A 125 -12.77 -12.17 19.95
C SER A 125 -11.38 -12.07 20.59
N ARG A 126 -10.75 -13.23 20.83
CA ARG A 126 -9.36 -13.30 21.31
C ARG A 126 -8.39 -12.78 20.27
N VAL A 127 -8.57 -13.19 19.02
CA VAL A 127 -7.69 -12.83 17.90
C VAL A 127 -7.75 -11.32 17.66
N LEU A 128 -8.95 -10.73 17.59
CA LEU A 128 -9.12 -9.31 17.37
C LEU A 128 -8.57 -8.45 18.51
N LEU A 129 -8.47 -8.96 19.74
CA LEU A 129 -7.85 -8.22 20.85
C LEU A 129 -6.36 -7.95 20.64
N TRP A 130 -5.67 -8.81 19.88
CA TRP A 130 -4.25 -8.63 19.57
C TRP A 130 -4.01 -7.73 18.36
N LEU A 131 -5.01 -7.53 17.51
CA LEU A 131 -4.88 -6.77 16.27
C LEU A 131 -4.39 -5.33 16.48
N PRO A 132 -4.92 -4.53 17.44
CA PRO A 132 -4.40 -3.19 17.70
C PRO A 132 -2.92 -3.19 18.07
N PHE A 133 -2.49 -4.16 18.88
CA PHE A 133 -1.09 -4.28 19.28
C PHE A 133 -0.19 -4.68 18.10
N LEU A 134 -0.61 -5.63 17.28
CA LEU A 134 0.13 -6.02 16.06
C LEU A 134 0.23 -4.88 15.07
N LEU A 135 -0.85 -4.11 14.89
CA LEU A 135 -0.83 -2.90 14.05
C LEU A 135 0.11 -1.82 14.63
N ALA A 136 0.12 -1.64 15.96
CA ALA A 136 1.05 -0.74 16.62
C ALA A 136 2.52 -1.16 16.40
N LEU A 137 2.83 -2.44 16.53
CA LEU A 137 4.16 -2.98 16.23
C LEU A 137 4.54 -2.75 14.77
N TYR A 138 3.63 -3.01 13.84
CA TYR A 138 3.86 -2.78 12.42
C TYR A 138 4.11 -1.29 12.10
N MET A 139 3.32 -0.39 12.67
CA MET A 139 3.41 1.04 12.35
C MET A 139 4.60 1.75 13.02
N PHE A 140 4.99 1.32 14.23
CA PHE A 140 5.97 2.04 15.05
C PHE A 140 7.27 1.27 15.29
N VAL A 141 7.23 -0.06 15.34
CA VAL A 141 8.42 -0.87 15.64
C VAL A 141 9.06 -1.41 14.36
N TRP A 142 8.24 -1.84 13.40
CA TRP A 142 8.75 -2.36 12.13
C TRP A 142 9.61 -1.37 11.33
N PRO A 143 9.26 -0.06 11.20
CA PRO A 143 10.14 0.90 10.53
C PRO A 143 11.51 1.03 11.19
N LEU A 144 11.58 0.94 12.54
CA LEU A 144 12.84 0.94 13.27
C LEU A 144 13.64 -0.33 13.01
N ILE A 145 13.00 -1.51 13.08
CA ILE A 145 13.65 -2.79 12.77
C ILE A 145 14.16 -2.76 11.32
N TYR A 146 13.34 -2.33 10.38
CA TYR A 146 13.75 -2.22 8.98
C TYR A 146 14.98 -1.31 8.85
N ARG A 147 14.92 -0.11 9.37
CA ARG A 147 15.97 0.90 9.23
C ARG A 147 17.29 0.51 9.89
N PHE A 148 17.25 0.00 11.13
CA PHE A 148 18.45 -0.28 11.90
C PHE A 148 19.00 -1.69 11.75
N ALA A 149 18.17 -2.68 11.38
CA ALA A 149 18.61 -4.06 11.23
C ALA A 149 18.66 -4.52 9.77
N LEU A 150 17.69 -4.16 8.94
CA LEU A 150 17.58 -4.67 7.57
C LEU A 150 18.15 -3.71 6.52
N ALA A 151 17.90 -2.40 6.65
CA ALA A 151 18.37 -1.42 5.67
C ALA A 151 19.90 -1.36 5.54
N PRO A 152 20.72 -1.50 6.59
CA PRO A 152 22.17 -1.56 6.44
C PRO A 152 22.66 -2.72 5.52
N ILE A 153 21.85 -3.78 5.44
CA ILE A 153 22.16 -4.96 4.59
C ILE A 153 21.55 -4.79 3.20
N LEU A 154 20.28 -4.33 3.13
CA LEU A 154 19.49 -4.26 1.89
C LEU A 154 19.69 -2.95 1.12
N GLN A 155 19.97 -1.87 1.82
CA GLN A 155 20.12 -0.51 1.29
C GLN A 155 21.24 0.24 2.02
N PRO A 156 22.52 -0.10 1.79
CA PRO A 156 23.66 0.46 2.54
C PRO A 156 23.75 1.98 2.49
N ASN A 157 23.18 2.61 1.46
CA ASN A 157 23.20 4.06 1.24
C ASN A 157 22.07 4.79 1.99
N LEU A 158 21.16 4.07 2.65
CA LEU A 158 20.08 4.66 3.44
C LEU A 158 20.60 5.14 4.79
N THR A 159 21.02 6.40 4.86
CA THR A 159 21.47 7.00 6.12
C THR A 159 20.30 7.48 6.97
N TRP A 160 20.48 7.44 8.29
CA TRP A 160 19.52 8.06 9.21
C TRP A 160 19.69 9.58 9.18
N PRO A 161 18.65 10.38 8.87
CA PRO A 161 18.77 11.84 8.80
C PRO A 161 18.95 12.52 10.16
N GLY A 162 18.88 11.76 11.25
CA GLY A 162 18.90 12.29 12.62
C GLY A 162 17.51 12.77 13.06
N PHE A 163 17.43 13.33 14.27
CA PHE A 163 16.21 13.94 14.75
C PHE A 163 16.15 15.42 14.36
N SER A 164 15.01 15.84 13.83
CA SER A 164 14.68 17.23 13.54
C SER A 164 13.33 17.60 14.14
N MET A 165 13.07 18.90 14.33
CA MET A 165 11.79 19.38 14.85
C MET A 165 11.08 20.17 13.74
N LYS A 166 9.86 19.76 13.41
CA LYS A 166 8.97 20.46 12.49
C LYS A 166 7.64 20.74 13.21
N LEU A 167 7.57 21.85 13.94
CA LEU A 167 6.38 22.22 14.72
C LEU A 167 5.36 23.03 13.90
N VAL A 168 5.80 23.62 12.79
CA VAL A 168 4.98 24.42 11.87
C VAL A 168 5.03 23.79 10.50
N THR A 169 3.92 23.80 9.77
CA THR A 169 3.82 23.28 8.41
C THR A 169 3.11 24.27 7.50
N ASP A 170 3.54 24.31 6.27
CA ASP A 170 2.92 24.97 5.11
C ASP A 170 2.02 24.01 4.32
N ASP A 171 2.24 22.71 4.46
CA ASP A 171 1.42 21.65 3.88
C ASP A 171 0.70 20.84 4.98
N PHE A 172 -0.49 21.30 5.37
CA PHE A 172 -1.29 20.65 6.40
C PHE A 172 -1.82 19.27 5.97
N TRP A 173 -2.11 19.11 4.66
CA TRP A 173 -2.67 17.87 4.12
C TRP A 173 -1.63 16.84 3.69
N GLY A 174 -0.35 17.19 3.65
CA GLY A 174 0.71 16.33 3.14
C GLY A 174 0.85 14.98 3.83
N THR A 175 0.44 14.90 5.10
CA THR A 175 0.48 13.66 5.90
C THR A 175 -0.86 12.90 5.90
N PHE A 176 -1.93 13.48 5.35
CA PHE A 176 -3.25 12.85 5.30
C PHE A 176 -3.52 12.18 3.97
N PRO A 177 -4.28 11.07 3.97
CA PRO A 177 -4.71 10.46 2.72
C PRO A 177 -5.67 11.37 1.96
N GLY A 178 -5.56 11.38 0.64
CA GLY A 178 -6.50 12.09 -0.22
C GLY A 178 -7.96 11.64 -0.01
N TRP A 179 -8.92 12.43 -0.48
CA TRP A 179 -10.37 12.21 -0.27
C TRP A 179 -10.84 10.81 -0.69
N ALA A 180 -10.27 10.26 -1.77
CA ALA A 180 -10.62 8.93 -2.27
C ALA A 180 -10.30 7.79 -1.28
N VAL A 181 -9.36 8.00 -0.36
CA VAL A 181 -9.00 7.05 0.69
C VAL A 181 -9.56 7.48 2.03
N GLY A 182 -9.54 8.79 2.34
CA GLY A 182 -9.96 9.33 3.63
C GLY A 182 -11.45 9.12 3.91
N ILE A 183 -12.34 9.36 2.94
CA ILE A 183 -13.79 9.16 3.12
C ILE A 183 -14.13 7.69 3.36
N PRO A 184 -13.70 6.72 2.54
CA PRO A 184 -13.91 5.30 2.82
C PRO A 184 -13.32 4.86 4.16
N PHE A 185 -12.15 5.36 4.53
CA PHE A 185 -11.55 5.06 5.84
C PHE A 185 -12.44 5.51 7.00
N LEU A 186 -12.98 6.73 6.96
CA LEU A 186 -13.89 7.23 7.97
C LEU A 186 -15.21 6.43 8.03
N LEU A 187 -15.73 5.99 6.88
CA LEU A 187 -16.90 5.12 6.82
C LEU A 187 -16.63 3.75 7.44
N VAL A 188 -15.47 3.16 7.17
CA VAL A 188 -15.06 1.89 7.81
C VAL A 188 -14.91 2.08 9.31
N CYS A 189 -14.15 3.09 9.76
CA CYS A 189 -13.88 3.30 11.18
C CYS A 189 -15.10 3.71 11.97
N GLY A 190 -15.99 4.52 11.39
CA GLY A 190 -17.14 5.08 12.06
C GLY A 190 -18.43 4.25 11.95
N ALA A 191 -18.63 3.59 10.79
CA ALA A 191 -19.90 2.91 10.53
C ALA A 191 -19.76 1.38 10.53
N LEU A 192 -18.93 0.80 9.65
CA LEU A 192 -18.80 -0.65 9.49
C LEU A 192 -18.35 -1.33 10.80
N THR A 193 -17.34 -0.80 11.45
CA THR A 193 -16.85 -1.35 12.72
C THR A 193 -17.88 -1.24 13.85
N VAL A 194 -18.72 -0.19 13.85
CA VAL A 194 -19.81 -0.07 14.82
C VAL A 194 -20.89 -1.12 14.59
N VAL A 195 -21.27 -1.34 13.33
CA VAL A 195 -22.30 -2.34 12.97
C VAL A 195 -21.87 -3.75 13.34
N PHE A 196 -20.64 -4.13 12.99
CA PHE A 196 -20.15 -5.51 13.12
C PHE A 196 -19.50 -5.82 14.46
N LEU A 197 -18.82 -4.86 15.10
CA LEU A 197 -18.01 -5.09 16.30
C LEU A 197 -18.55 -4.38 17.55
N GLY A 198 -19.64 -3.61 17.41
CA GLY A 198 -20.25 -2.85 18.50
C GLY A 198 -19.78 -1.39 18.57
N ASN A 199 -20.40 -0.64 19.49
CA ASN A 199 -20.32 0.84 19.53
C ASN A 199 -18.90 1.44 19.51
N LYS A 200 -17.92 0.74 20.00
CA LYS A 200 -16.50 1.15 20.00
C LYS A 200 -15.62 0.12 19.29
N GLY A 201 -16.17 -0.51 18.25
CA GLY A 201 -15.52 -1.61 17.53
C GLY A 201 -14.14 -1.24 16.98
N TYR A 202 -14.02 -0.10 16.30
CA TYR A 202 -12.72 0.37 15.80
C TYR A 202 -11.72 0.61 16.95
N CYS A 203 -12.12 1.36 17.96
CA CYS A 203 -11.24 1.68 19.09
C CYS A 203 -10.77 0.45 19.88
N THR A 204 -11.57 -0.61 19.86
CA THR A 204 -11.28 -1.84 20.59
C THR A 204 -10.41 -2.80 19.77
N TYR A 205 -10.65 -2.91 18.45
CA TYR A 205 -10.11 -4.00 17.63
C TYR A 205 -9.30 -3.58 16.42
N ALA A 206 -9.34 -2.31 15.99
CA ALA A 206 -8.65 -1.87 14.77
C ALA A 206 -7.75 -0.64 14.96
N CYS A 207 -7.86 0.07 16.07
CA CYS A 207 -7.06 1.28 16.31
C CYS A 207 -5.63 0.92 16.76
N PRO A 208 -4.59 1.21 15.98
CA PRO A 208 -3.20 0.90 16.35
C PRO A 208 -2.74 1.63 17.61
N TYR A 209 -3.21 2.86 17.82
CA TYR A 209 -2.89 3.62 19.05
C TYR A 209 -3.48 2.95 20.29
N GLY A 210 -4.63 2.27 20.15
CA GLY A 210 -5.21 1.42 21.18
C GLY A 210 -4.26 0.32 21.66
N GLY A 211 -3.37 -0.13 20.77
CA GLY A 211 -2.31 -1.11 21.08
C GLY A 211 -1.30 -0.61 22.11
N PHE A 212 -1.07 0.70 22.20
CA PHE A 212 -0.24 1.34 23.24
C PHE A 212 -1.06 1.74 24.47
N PHE A 213 -2.23 2.33 24.26
CA PHE A 213 -3.08 2.79 25.36
C PHE A 213 -3.57 1.66 26.27
N ALA A 214 -3.92 0.48 25.70
CA ALA A 214 -4.44 -0.63 26.49
C ALA A 214 -3.44 -1.26 27.45
N PRO A 215 -2.17 -1.53 27.08
CA PRO A 215 -1.15 -1.96 28.05
C PRO A 215 -0.87 -0.92 29.12
N LEU A 216 -0.79 0.37 28.76
CA LEU A 216 -0.53 1.45 29.74
C LEU A 216 -1.68 1.62 30.73
N ASP A 217 -2.94 1.41 30.33
CA ASP A 217 -4.10 1.47 31.22
C ASP A 217 -3.99 0.48 32.38
N ARG A 218 -3.24 -0.62 32.24
CA ARG A 218 -3.03 -1.60 33.33
C ARG A 218 -2.30 -0.97 34.52
N PHE A 219 -1.44 0.01 34.30
CA PHE A 219 -0.69 0.72 35.32
C PHE A 219 -1.46 1.90 35.92
N ALA A 220 -2.57 2.31 35.28
CA ALA A 220 -3.35 3.47 35.70
C ALA A 220 -3.93 3.29 37.10
N ARG A 221 -3.71 4.31 37.94
CA ARG A 221 -4.28 4.38 39.29
C ARG A 221 -5.70 4.94 39.33
N ALA A 222 -6.09 5.72 38.31
CA ALA A 222 -7.44 6.24 38.18
C ALA A 222 -8.35 5.22 37.48
N ARG A 223 -9.40 4.78 38.19
CA ARG A 223 -10.33 3.74 37.72
C ARG A 223 -11.77 4.04 38.15
N ILE A 224 -12.73 3.40 37.48
CA ILE A 224 -14.10 3.35 37.97
C ILE A 224 -14.11 2.39 39.17
N ARG A 225 -14.51 2.88 40.32
CA ARG A 225 -14.56 2.14 41.59
C ARG A 225 -15.98 2.04 42.09
N VAL A 226 -16.25 1.06 42.94
CA VAL A 226 -17.57 0.81 43.51
C VAL A 226 -17.55 0.97 45.03
N SER A 227 -18.61 1.59 45.59
CA SER A 227 -18.89 1.62 47.02
C SER A 227 -19.79 0.46 47.43
N ASP A 228 -20.03 0.29 48.73
CA ASP A 228 -20.90 -0.74 49.26
C ASP A 228 -22.40 -0.53 48.99
N ALA A 229 -22.77 0.65 48.47
CA ALA A 229 -24.14 0.96 48.02
C ALA A 229 -24.57 0.21 46.75
N CYS A 230 -23.71 -0.62 46.15
CA CYS A 230 -23.99 -1.35 44.91
C CYS A 230 -24.93 -2.55 45.17
N ASP A 231 -26.08 -2.56 44.49
CA ASP A 231 -27.08 -3.64 44.53
C ASP A 231 -26.96 -4.64 43.37
N GLN A 232 -25.88 -4.59 42.57
CA GLN A 232 -25.59 -5.47 41.43
C GLN A 232 -26.66 -5.46 40.32
N CYS A 233 -27.38 -4.36 40.14
CA CYS A 233 -28.53 -4.23 39.21
C CYS A 233 -28.16 -4.33 37.71
N GLY A 234 -26.87 -4.34 37.34
CA GLY A 234 -26.40 -4.51 35.96
C GLY A 234 -26.55 -3.31 35.02
N HIS A 235 -27.18 -2.20 35.42
CA HIS A 235 -27.40 -1.01 34.59
C HIS A 235 -26.09 -0.43 34.04
N CYS A 236 -24.99 -0.50 34.80
CA CYS A 236 -23.67 0.00 34.38
C CYS A 236 -23.10 -0.77 33.18
N THR A 237 -23.37 -2.09 33.07
CA THR A 237 -22.98 -2.87 31.89
C THR A 237 -23.92 -2.60 30.71
N ALA A 238 -25.21 -2.43 30.95
CA ALA A 238 -26.19 -2.16 29.90
C ALA A 238 -25.93 -0.84 29.14
N VAL A 239 -25.37 0.17 29.82
CA VAL A 239 -25.03 1.48 29.21
C VAL A 239 -23.57 1.56 28.73
N CYS A 240 -22.76 0.53 28.94
CA CYS A 240 -21.34 0.55 28.58
C CYS A 240 -21.18 0.50 27.06
N THR A 241 -20.61 1.56 26.47
CA THR A 241 -20.31 1.61 25.04
C THR A 241 -18.97 0.97 24.66
N SER A 242 -18.12 0.68 25.65
CA SER A 242 -16.77 0.09 25.46
C SER A 242 -16.76 -1.44 25.63
N ASN A 243 -17.90 -2.10 25.62
CA ASN A 243 -18.09 -3.56 25.71
C ASN A 243 -17.53 -4.21 27.00
N VAL A 244 -17.38 -3.41 28.08
CA VAL A 244 -16.89 -3.91 29.38
C VAL A 244 -18.06 -4.40 30.23
N ARG A 245 -17.88 -5.54 30.92
CA ARG A 245 -18.86 -6.08 31.86
C ARG A 245 -18.69 -5.46 33.24
N VAL A 246 -19.06 -4.19 33.34
CA VAL A 246 -18.79 -3.36 34.52
C VAL A 246 -19.34 -3.97 35.81
N HIS A 247 -20.58 -4.56 35.80
CA HIS A 247 -21.20 -5.13 37.01
C HIS A 247 -20.44 -6.35 37.55
N GLU A 248 -19.89 -7.18 36.66
CA GLU A 248 -19.09 -8.35 37.06
C GLU A 248 -17.75 -7.90 37.65
N GLU A 249 -17.06 -6.96 36.97
CA GLU A 249 -15.76 -6.49 37.40
C GLU A 249 -15.80 -5.73 38.75
N VAL A 250 -16.82 -4.88 38.93
CA VAL A 250 -16.96 -4.18 40.22
C VAL A 250 -17.36 -5.11 41.35
N ARG A 251 -18.08 -6.20 41.06
CA ARG A 251 -18.37 -7.26 42.04
C ARG A 251 -17.09 -7.98 42.46
N ASP A 252 -16.28 -8.39 41.47
CA ASP A 252 -15.15 -9.31 41.70
C ASP A 252 -13.89 -8.56 42.16
N PHE A 253 -13.66 -7.32 41.66
CA PHE A 253 -12.45 -6.54 41.89
C PHE A 253 -12.69 -5.20 42.60
N ARG A 254 -13.93 -4.85 42.95
CA ARG A 254 -14.32 -3.55 43.52
C ARG A 254 -13.98 -2.35 42.62
N MET A 255 -13.57 -2.60 41.36
CA MET A 255 -13.22 -1.60 40.36
C MET A 255 -13.30 -2.21 38.96
N VAL A 256 -13.30 -1.35 37.94
CA VAL A 256 -13.17 -1.76 36.54
C VAL A 256 -11.69 -1.99 36.22
N VAL A 257 -11.35 -3.22 35.81
CA VAL A 257 -9.97 -3.67 35.51
C VAL A 257 -9.70 -3.85 34.01
N ASP A 258 -10.74 -4.04 33.21
CA ASP A 258 -10.61 -4.24 31.75
C ASP A 258 -9.99 -3.02 31.09
N SER A 259 -8.88 -3.23 30.40
CA SER A 259 -8.17 -2.19 29.62
C SER A 259 -8.99 -1.65 28.43
N GLY A 260 -10.11 -2.26 28.08
CA GLY A 260 -11.09 -1.76 27.13
C GLY A 260 -11.89 -0.55 27.67
N CYS A 261 -11.88 -0.30 28.97
CA CYS A 261 -12.57 0.82 29.59
C CYS A 261 -11.96 2.17 29.17
N MET A 262 -12.70 2.96 28.41
CA MET A 262 -12.29 4.28 27.90
C MET A 262 -12.64 5.44 28.85
N LYS A 263 -12.95 5.15 30.10
CA LYS A 263 -13.28 6.14 31.15
C LYS A 263 -14.34 7.17 30.72
N CYS A 264 -15.33 6.72 29.93
CA CYS A 264 -16.41 7.57 29.38
C CYS A 264 -17.42 8.06 30.45
N MET A 265 -17.40 7.50 31.63
CA MET A 265 -18.26 7.81 32.80
C MET A 265 -19.77 7.54 32.60
N ASP A 266 -20.15 6.87 31.52
CA ASP A 266 -21.56 6.55 31.27
C ASP A 266 -22.15 5.66 32.37
N CYS A 267 -21.39 4.62 32.79
CA CYS A 267 -21.78 3.73 33.90
C CYS A 267 -21.90 4.46 35.25
N VAL A 268 -21.06 5.46 35.50
CA VAL A 268 -21.10 6.29 36.72
C VAL A 268 -22.40 7.10 36.75
N SER A 269 -22.73 7.77 35.63
CA SER A 269 -23.92 8.63 35.55
C SER A 269 -25.24 7.86 35.50
N ALA A 270 -25.22 6.63 35.06
CA ALA A 270 -26.40 5.77 34.94
C ALA A 270 -26.66 4.93 36.19
N CYS A 271 -25.76 4.93 37.19
CA CYS A 271 -25.93 4.15 38.40
C CYS A 271 -27.04 4.73 39.30
N PRO A 272 -28.17 4.02 39.53
CA PRO A 272 -29.30 4.54 40.29
C PRO A 272 -28.95 4.73 41.78
N LYS A 273 -28.02 3.97 42.29
CA LYS A 273 -27.52 4.05 43.68
C LYS A 273 -26.32 4.97 43.84
N GLN A 274 -25.86 5.62 42.76
CA GLN A 274 -24.63 6.43 42.76
C GLN A 274 -23.41 5.71 43.38
N ALA A 275 -23.41 4.38 43.26
CA ALA A 275 -22.38 3.51 43.85
C ALA A 275 -21.07 3.53 43.07
N LEU A 276 -21.06 4.02 41.83
CA LEU A 276 -19.85 4.10 40.98
C LEU A 276 -19.26 5.50 40.97
N SER A 277 -17.96 5.58 41.09
CA SER A 277 -17.19 6.83 41.02
C SER A 277 -15.88 6.63 40.26
N PHE A 278 -15.38 7.70 39.66
CA PHE A 278 -14.02 7.74 39.13
C PHE A 278 -13.09 8.23 40.26
N GLY A 279 -12.11 7.40 40.60
CA GLY A 279 -11.24 7.72 41.73
C GLY A 279 -9.85 7.08 41.60
N PHE A 280 -8.90 7.71 42.32
CA PHE A 280 -7.54 7.21 42.45
C PHE A 280 -7.45 6.20 43.59
N GLY A 281 -6.49 5.27 43.48
CA GLY A 281 -6.23 4.30 44.52
C GLY A 281 -5.35 3.13 44.04
N PRO A 282 -5.11 2.12 44.90
CA PRO A 282 -4.34 0.95 44.51
C PRO A 282 -4.90 0.33 43.20
N GLY A 283 -3.99 -0.11 42.32
CA GLY A 283 -4.36 -0.89 41.14
C GLY A 283 -4.92 -2.28 41.55
N PRO A 284 -5.41 -3.07 40.60
CA PRO A 284 -5.73 -4.46 40.86
C PRO A 284 -4.43 -5.13 41.32
N GLY A 285 -4.46 -5.76 42.52
CA GLY A 285 -3.30 -6.48 43.04
C GLY A 285 -2.82 -7.54 42.05
N GLN A 286 -1.54 -7.89 42.08
CA GLN A 286 -0.96 -8.93 41.21
C GLN A 286 -1.67 -10.29 41.35
N SER A 287 -2.37 -10.50 42.47
CA SER A 287 -3.13 -11.70 42.78
C SER A 287 -4.59 -11.66 42.29
N ALA A 288 -5.04 -10.58 41.68
CA ALA A 288 -6.39 -10.56 41.11
C ALA A 288 -6.44 -11.56 39.94
N PRO A 289 -7.25 -12.63 40.01
CA PRO A 289 -7.41 -13.53 38.88
C PRO A 289 -7.85 -12.69 37.68
N ALA A 290 -7.23 -12.92 36.53
CA ALA A 290 -7.68 -12.28 35.31
C ALA A 290 -9.18 -12.56 35.19
N ALA A 291 -10.02 -11.51 35.16
CA ALA A 291 -11.46 -11.69 34.98
C ALA A 291 -11.66 -12.64 33.81
N ALA A 292 -12.40 -13.73 34.03
CA ALA A 292 -12.61 -14.74 32.99
C ALA A 292 -13.25 -14.03 31.79
N ARG A 293 -12.45 -13.73 30.79
CA ARG A 293 -12.93 -13.06 29.57
C ARG A 293 -13.80 -14.07 28.85
N LEU A 294 -15.09 -13.80 28.81
CA LEU A 294 -16.02 -14.58 28.01
C LEU A 294 -15.90 -14.08 26.57
N PHE A 295 -15.57 -15.00 25.69
CA PHE A 295 -15.49 -14.75 24.25
C PHE A 295 -16.73 -15.31 23.57
N ASP A 296 -17.18 -14.66 22.50
CA ASP A 296 -18.40 -15.03 21.79
C ASP A 296 -18.18 -16.21 20.83
N LEU A 297 -16.91 -16.52 20.53
CA LEU A 297 -16.50 -17.57 19.61
C LEU A 297 -15.65 -18.63 20.32
N SER A 298 -15.74 -19.88 19.84
CA SER A 298 -14.76 -20.91 20.15
C SER A 298 -13.41 -20.62 19.53
N ILE A 299 -12.32 -21.22 20.02
CA ILE A 299 -10.99 -21.07 19.40
C ILE A 299 -11.01 -21.56 17.95
N ALA A 300 -11.72 -22.67 17.68
CA ALA A 300 -11.84 -23.22 16.33
C ALA A 300 -12.53 -22.25 15.37
N ASP A 301 -13.61 -21.59 15.81
CA ASP A 301 -14.30 -20.58 15.00
C ASP A 301 -13.39 -19.36 14.73
N GLU A 302 -12.64 -18.91 15.73
CA GLU A 302 -11.72 -17.78 15.58
C GLU A 302 -10.59 -18.09 14.60
N VAL A 303 -10.00 -19.28 14.66
CA VAL A 303 -8.98 -19.74 13.72
C VAL A 303 -9.56 -19.84 12.30
N PHE A 304 -10.76 -20.43 12.17
CA PHE A 304 -11.47 -20.52 10.90
C PHE A 304 -11.69 -19.12 10.29
N ILE A 305 -12.24 -18.18 11.05
CA ILE A 305 -12.47 -16.80 10.62
C ILE A 305 -11.15 -16.14 10.22
N ALA A 306 -10.07 -16.31 11.00
CA ALA A 306 -8.77 -15.72 10.70
C ALA A 306 -8.18 -16.25 9.38
N VAL A 307 -8.29 -17.56 9.14
CA VAL A 307 -7.83 -18.19 7.89
C VAL A 307 -8.63 -17.68 6.70
N VAL A 308 -9.97 -17.69 6.83
CA VAL A 308 -10.85 -17.19 5.75
C VAL A 308 -10.60 -15.71 5.49
N ALA A 309 -10.42 -14.89 6.53
CA ALA A 309 -10.11 -13.47 6.39
C ALA A 309 -8.77 -13.27 5.68
N GLY A 310 -7.75 -14.04 6.02
CA GLY A 310 -6.44 -14.00 5.34
C GLY A 310 -6.53 -14.35 3.86
N ILE A 311 -7.22 -15.43 3.51
CA ILE A 311 -7.43 -15.85 2.12
C ILE A 311 -8.22 -14.79 1.36
N SER A 312 -9.33 -14.32 1.93
CA SER A 312 -10.18 -13.29 1.33
C SER A 312 -9.44 -11.97 1.14
N PHE A 313 -8.58 -11.61 2.09
CA PHE A 313 -7.74 -10.42 1.99
C PHE A 313 -6.70 -10.55 0.88
N LEU A 314 -5.99 -11.66 0.78
CA LEU A 314 -5.02 -11.91 -0.30
C LEU A 314 -5.70 -11.87 -1.68
N ALA A 315 -6.89 -12.47 -1.79
CA ALA A 315 -7.67 -12.42 -3.02
C ALA A 315 -8.09 -10.99 -3.37
N ALA A 316 -8.65 -10.25 -2.41
CA ALA A 316 -9.12 -8.89 -2.62
C ALA A 316 -7.98 -7.89 -2.85
N TYR A 317 -6.85 -8.05 -2.18
CA TYR A 317 -5.67 -7.17 -2.31
C TYR A 317 -4.99 -7.29 -3.67
N SER A 318 -5.12 -8.43 -4.33
CA SER A 318 -4.65 -8.57 -5.72
C SER A 318 -5.47 -7.75 -6.74
N LEU A 319 -6.67 -7.30 -6.35
CA LEU A 319 -7.63 -6.61 -7.23
C LEU A 319 -7.87 -5.15 -6.82
N LEU A 320 -7.75 -4.83 -5.55
CA LEU A 320 -8.20 -3.57 -4.96
C LEU A 320 -7.14 -2.96 -4.04
N PRO A 321 -7.12 -1.63 -3.87
CA PRO A 321 -6.31 -0.97 -2.86
C PRO A 321 -6.62 -1.48 -1.45
N LEU A 322 -5.63 -1.42 -0.56
CA LEU A 322 -5.62 -1.99 0.80
C LEU A 322 -6.94 -1.81 1.58
N LEU A 323 -7.50 -0.62 1.58
CA LEU A 323 -8.72 -0.31 2.34
C LEU A 323 -9.95 -1.04 1.80
N PHE A 324 -10.13 -0.99 0.48
CA PHE A 324 -11.25 -1.68 -0.20
C PHE A 324 -11.09 -3.19 -0.13
N ALA A 325 -9.86 -3.68 -0.26
CA ALA A 325 -9.53 -5.10 -0.09
C ALA A 325 -9.90 -5.59 1.31
N SER A 326 -9.57 -4.81 2.34
CA SER A 326 -9.92 -5.14 3.73
C SER A 326 -11.43 -5.16 3.96
N GLY A 327 -12.17 -4.22 3.38
CA GLY A 327 -13.63 -4.16 3.46
C GLY A 327 -14.28 -5.36 2.76
N LEU A 328 -13.85 -5.67 1.54
CA LEU A 328 -14.35 -6.82 0.78
C LEU A 328 -14.02 -8.15 1.49
N ALA A 329 -12.79 -8.29 2.00
CA ALA A 329 -12.38 -9.46 2.76
C ALA A 329 -13.23 -9.67 4.01
N ALA A 330 -13.58 -8.59 4.73
CA ALA A 330 -14.47 -8.67 5.88
C ALA A 330 -15.89 -9.12 5.48
N CYS A 331 -16.42 -8.63 4.36
CA CYS A 331 -17.72 -9.05 3.84
C CYS A 331 -17.71 -10.53 3.42
N ILE A 332 -16.72 -10.98 2.68
CA ILE A 332 -16.55 -12.38 2.28
C ILE A 332 -16.44 -13.26 3.53
N THR A 333 -15.59 -12.90 4.48
CA THR A 333 -15.40 -13.63 5.74
C THR A 333 -16.71 -13.76 6.53
N TRP A 334 -17.50 -12.69 6.59
CA TRP A 334 -18.79 -12.72 7.26
C TRP A 334 -19.78 -13.67 6.56
N VAL A 335 -19.83 -13.66 5.24
CA VAL A 335 -20.68 -14.59 4.46
C VAL A 335 -20.27 -16.02 4.70
N VAL A 336 -18.97 -16.32 4.57
CA VAL A 336 -18.42 -17.67 4.74
C VAL A 336 -18.63 -18.19 6.17
N TRP A 337 -18.40 -17.36 7.18
CA TRP A 337 -18.68 -17.74 8.56
C TRP A 337 -20.17 -17.96 8.82
N THR A 338 -21.04 -17.16 8.19
CA THR A 338 -22.50 -17.35 8.30
C THR A 338 -22.93 -18.66 7.64
N GLY A 339 -22.40 -19.00 6.47
CA GLY A 339 -22.61 -20.29 5.80
C GLY A 339 -22.13 -21.47 6.64
N TRP A 340 -20.92 -21.37 7.21
CA TRP A 340 -20.42 -22.36 8.16
C TRP A 340 -21.36 -22.58 9.35
N ARG A 341 -21.89 -21.52 9.95
CA ARG A 341 -22.88 -21.62 11.04
C ARG A 341 -24.17 -22.29 10.61
N VAL A 342 -24.64 -22.03 9.37
CA VAL A 342 -25.81 -22.74 8.82
C VAL A 342 -25.54 -24.22 8.71
N LEU A 343 -24.34 -24.66 8.38
CA LEU A 343 -23.97 -26.09 8.26
C LEU A 343 -23.70 -26.74 9.61
N ALA A 344 -23.00 -26.05 10.52
CA ALA A 344 -22.50 -26.61 11.77
C ALA A 344 -23.48 -26.53 12.94
N SER A 345 -24.40 -25.54 12.98
CA SER A 345 -25.29 -25.31 14.15
C SER A 345 -26.71 -25.83 13.93
N ARG A 346 -27.40 -26.25 14.97
CA ARG A 346 -28.83 -26.66 14.91
C ARG A 346 -29.76 -25.49 14.56
N ASP A 347 -29.42 -24.29 15.03
CA ASP A 347 -30.17 -23.05 14.79
C ASP A 347 -29.19 -21.98 14.37
N ALA A 348 -29.50 -21.26 13.29
CA ALA A 348 -28.68 -20.15 12.76
C ALA A 348 -29.59 -19.03 12.28
N SER A 349 -29.20 -17.80 12.60
CA SER A 349 -29.82 -16.58 12.10
C SER A 349 -28.76 -15.50 11.80
N ALA A 350 -29.03 -14.67 10.80
CA ALA A 350 -28.21 -13.50 10.47
C ALA A 350 -29.11 -12.33 10.10
N LEU A 351 -28.76 -11.11 10.55
CA LEU A 351 -29.53 -9.88 10.29
C LEU A 351 -31.03 -9.98 10.56
N GLY A 352 -31.42 -10.76 11.56
CA GLY A 352 -32.83 -10.98 11.90
C GLY A 352 -33.55 -12.06 11.08
N VAL A 353 -32.90 -12.61 10.05
CA VAL A 353 -33.45 -13.68 9.22
C VAL A 353 -33.06 -15.03 9.78
N VAL A 354 -34.05 -15.94 9.93
CA VAL A 354 -33.81 -17.33 10.36
C VAL A 354 -33.30 -18.14 9.16
N LEU A 355 -32.07 -18.62 9.24
CA LEU A 355 -31.40 -19.39 8.18
C LEU A 355 -31.55 -20.92 8.39
N ARG A 356 -31.50 -21.36 9.65
CA ARG A 356 -31.72 -22.75 10.07
C ARG A 356 -32.52 -22.78 11.38
N GLN A 357 -33.44 -23.69 11.51
CA GLN A 357 -34.28 -23.85 12.70
C GLN A 357 -34.52 -25.31 12.98
N ALA A 358 -34.30 -25.75 14.23
CA ALA A 358 -34.46 -27.12 14.68
C ALA A 358 -33.78 -28.16 13.74
N GLY A 359 -32.59 -27.85 13.24
CA GLY A 359 -31.83 -28.68 12.32
C GLY A 359 -32.25 -28.63 10.86
N ARG A 360 -33.32 -27.93 10.49
CA ARG A 360 -33.80 -27.79 9.11
C ARG A 360 -33.30 -26.47 8.51
N VAL A 361 -32.60 -26.52 7.37
CA VAL A 361 -32.14 -25.34 6.63
C VAL A 361 -33.34 -24.72 5.93
N ARG A 362 -33.53 -23.41 6.09
CA ARG A 362 -34.56 -22.63 5.42
C ARG A 362 -34.05 -22.16 4.04
N ALA A 363 -34.95 -21.71 3.15
CA ALA A 363 -34.58 -21.20 1.84
C ALA A 363 -33.49 -20.12 1.89
N ALA A 364 -33.60 -19.15 2.82
CA ALA A 364 -32.56 -18.14 3.04
C ALA A 364 -31.21 -18.75 3.43
N GLY A 365 -31.20 -19.85 4.19
CA GLY A 365 -29.98 -20.58 4.54
C GLY A 365 -29.31 -21.24 3.34
N ILE A 366 -30.12 -21.79 2.40
CA ILE A 366 -29.61 -22.34 1.14
C ILE A 366 -28.92 -21.26 0.31
N VAL A 367 -29.56 -20.10 0.18
CA VAL A 367 -28.98 -18.95 -0.55
C VAL A 367 -27.64 -18.53 0.05
N VAL A 368 -27.54 -18.48 1.39
CA VAL A 368 -26.26 -18.14 2.05
C VAL A 368 -25.19 -19.20 1.78
N VAL A 369 -25.52 -20.48 1.82
CA VAL A 369 -24.54 -21.57 1.54
C VAL A 369 -24.11 -21.55 0.06
N LEU A 370 -25.00 -21.23 -0.87
CA LEU A 370 -24.63 -21.07 -2.28
C LEU A 370 -23.71 -19.85 -2.49
N ALA A 371 -24.04 -18.73 -1.84
CA ALA A 371 -23.21 -17.53 -1.88
C ALA A 371 -21.82 -17.79 -1.25
N ASP A 372 -21.76 -18.54 -0.17
CA ASP A 372 -20.53 -18.99 0.49
C ASP A 372 -19.66 -19.85 -0.44
N THR A 373 -20.26 -20.85 -1.08
CA THR A 373 -19.55 -21.70 -2.05
C THR A 373 -19.00 -20.88 -3.21
N GLY A 374 -19.81 -19.94 -3.73
CA GLY A 374 -19.36 -19.02 -4.79
C GLY A 374 -18.23 -18.10 -4.33
N ALA A 375 -18.34 -17.52 -3.15
CA ALA A 375 -17.31 -16.63 -2.59
C ALA A 375 -15.98 -17.35 -2.38
N LEU A 376 -16.00 -18.57 -1.83
CA LEU A 376 -14.80 -19.40 -1.66
C LEU A 376 -14.24 -19.87 -3.01
N GLY A 377 -15.12 -20.26 -3.95
CA GLY A 377 -14.74 -20.66 -5.30
C GLY A 377 -14.04 -19.54 -6.09
N MET A 378 -14.31 -18.28 -5.77
CA MET A 378 -13.62 -17.13 -6.33
C MET A 378 -12.39 -16.73 -5.52
N ALA A 379 -12.48 -16.70 -4.21
CA ALA A 379 -11.41 -16.20 -3.35
C ALA A 379 -10.18 -17.11 -3.33
N LEU A 380 -10.35 -18.42 -3.26
CA LEU A 380 -9.23 -19.37 -3.19
C LEU A 380 -8.32 -19.33 -4.43
N PRO A 381 -8.85 -19.48 -5.66
CA PRO A 381 -8.01 -19.41 -6.87
C PRO A 381 -7.40 -18.03 -7.07
N THR A 382 -8.15 -16.95 -6.76
CA THR A 382 -7.64 -15.57 -6.88
C THR A 382 -6.51 -15.31 -5.89
N ALA A 383 -6.63 -15.79 -4.65
CA ALA A 383 -5.54 -15.70 -3.66
C ALA A 383 -4.31 -16.51 -4.10
N ALA A 384 -4.50 -17.71 -4.64
CA ALA A 384 -3.43 -18.53 -5.17
C ALA A 384 -2.72 -17.87 -6.35
N ALA A 385 -3.48 -17.24 -7.26
CA ALA A 385 -2.93 -16.44 -8.37
C ALA A 385 -2.17 -15.21 -7.87
N GLY A 386 -2.66 -14.51 -6.85
CA GLY A 386 -1.96 -13.40 -6.20
C GLY A 386 -0.62 -13.82 -5.58
N MET A 387 -0.59 -14.97 -4.90
CA MET A 387 0.67 -15.55 -4.38
C MET A 387 1.61 -15.97 -5.52
N ALA A 388 1.08 -16.50 -6.62
CA ALA A 388 1.88 -16.84 -7.80
C ALA A 388 2.50 -15.58 -8.43
N ALA A 389 1.76 -14.47 -8.53
CA ALA A 389 2.28 -13.18 -8.99
C ALA A 389 3.39 -12.67 -8.08
N TRP A 390 3.20 -12.72 -6.76
CA TRP A 390 4.25 -12.34 -5.81
C TRP A 390 5.52 -13.20 -5.95
N ALA A 391 5.35 -14.50 -6.14
CA ALA A 391 6.49 -15.41 -6.39
C ALA A 391 7.19 -15.08 -7.71
N ALA A 392 6.43 -14.79 -8.78
CA ALA A 392 6.96 -14.36 -10.07
C ALA A 392 7.80 -13.09 -9.94
N ASP A 393 7.25 -12.05 -9.31
CA ASP A 393 7.94 -10.77 -9.08
C ASP A 393 9.26 -10.94 -8.33
N ARG A 394 9.33 -11.89 -7.39
CA ARG A 394 10.55 -12.18 -6.61
C ARG A 394 11.68 -12.72 -7.49
N PHE A 395 11.38 -13.58 -8.45
CA PHE A 395 12.36 -14.08 -9.40
C PHE A 395 12.69 -13.04 -10.46
N ASP A 396 11.68 -12.35 -10.97
CA ASP A 396 11.79 -11.37 -12.03
C ASP A 396 12.66 -10.16 -11.66
N ARG A 397 12.57 -9.65 -10.43
CA ARG A 397 13.44 -8.57 -9.92
C ARG A 397 14.93 -8.91 -9.95
N LYS A 398 15.28 -10.20 -9.99
CA LYS A 398 16.65 -10.67 -10.08
C LYS A 398 17.12 -10.83 -11.54
N VAL A 399 16.23 -10.69 -12.52
CA VAL A 399 16.55 -10.70 -13.95
C VAL A 399 17.07 -9.33 -14.35
N LEU A 400 18.37 -9.11 -14.15
CA LEU A 400 19.02 -7.82 -14.39
C LEU A 400 19.71 -7.88 -15.77
N VAL A 401 18.91 -7.69 -16.83
CA VAL A 401 19.38 -7.64 -18.22
C VAL A 401 19.03 -6.28 -18.82
N ALA A 402 20.02 -5.60 -19.38
CA ALA A 402 19.81 -4.30 -20.02
C ALA A 402 18.91 -4.44 -21.27
N GLU A 403 17.93 -3.57 -21.43
CA GLU A 403 16.98 -3.58 -22.56
C GLU A 403 17.72 -3.61 -23.90
N GLN A 404 18.81 -2.87 -24.03
CA GLN A 404 19.64 -2.84 -25.25
C GLN A 404 20.17 -4.22 -25.63
N MET A 405 20.60 -5.06 -24.67
CA MET A 405 21.08 -6.41 -24.91
C MET A 405 19.96 -7.35 -25.36
N VAL A 406 18.74 -7.14 -24.92
CA VAL A 406 17.57 -7.97 -25.26
C VAL A 406 17.16 -7.73 -26.71
N PHE A 407 17.20 -6.48 -27.17
CA PHE A 407 16.76 -6.10 -28.52
C PHE A 407 17.91 -5.95 -29.54
N ASP A 408 19.14 -6.24 -29.15
CA ASP A 408 20.26 -6.34 -30.07
C ASP A 408 20.15 -7.64 -30.89
N ALA A 409 20.16 -7.53 -32.22
CA ALA A 409 20.09 -8.71 -33.10
C ALA A 409 21.29 -9.66 -32.96
N ASP A 410 22.45 -9.12 -32.61
CA ASP A 410 23.69 -9.88 -32.39
C ASP A 410 23.99 -10.17 -30.91
N GLY A 411 23.05 -9.81 -30.01
CA GLY A 411 23.20 -9.99 -28.56
C GLY A 411 23.42 -11.45 -28.14
N VAL A 412 24.17 -11.65 -27.08
CA VAL A 412 24.49 -12.97 -26.53
C VAL A 412 23.39 -13.43 -25.59
N LEU A 413 23.14 -14.74 -25.53
CA LEU A 413 22.24 -15.33 -24.53
C LEU A 413 22.74 -15.00 -23.12
N PRO A 414 21.83 -14.68 -22.17
CA PRO A 414 22.18 -14.51 -20.78
C PRO A 414 22.84 -15.75 -20.18
N ASP A 415 23.51 -15.58 -19.06
CA ASP A 415 24.10 -16.68 -18.31
C ASP A 415 23.04 -17.70 -17.83
N ARG A 416 23.50 -18.89 -17.46
CA ARG A 416 22.64 -20.00 -17.06
C ARG A 416 21.77 -19.66 -15.83
N GLU A 417 22.30 -18.86 -14.91
CA GLU A 417 21.59 -18.44 -13.70
C GLU A 417 20.42 -17.51 -14.06
N THR A 418 20.67 -16.50 -14.90
CA THR A 418 19.63 -15.61 -15.42
C THR A 418 18.55 -16.38 -16.17
N ILE A 419 18.90 -17.37 -17.00
CA ILE A 419 17.92 -18.22 -17.68
C ILE A 419 17.04 -18.99 -16.69
N GLN A 420 17.61 -19.54 -15.62
CA GLN A 420 16.84 -20.22 -14.57
C GLN A 420 15.86 -19.26 -13.84
N LEU A 421 16.29 -18.03 -13.57
CA LEU A 421 15.42 -17.00 -12.99
C LEU A 421 14.27 -16.63 -13.92
N VAL A 422 14.55 -16.47 -15.21
CA VAL A 422 13.55 -16.20 -16.25
C VAL A 422 12.54 -17.35 -16.35
N ASP A 423 12.99 -18.60 -16.32
CA ASP A 423 12.12 -19.77 -16.37
C ASP A 423 11.21 -19.85 -15.13
N ALA A 424 11.79 -19.61 -13.95
CA ALA A 424 11.04 -19.59 -12.70
C ALA A 424 9.99 -18.46 -12.69
N ALA A 425 10.38 -17.24 -13.06
CA ALA A 425 9.47 -16.09 -13.14
C ALA A 425 8.35 -16.36 -14.14
N SER A 426 8.68 -16.86 -15.34
CA SER A 426 7.71 -17.18 -16.39
C SER A 426 6.70 -18.23 -15.95
N ALA A 427 7.14 -19.28 -15.27
CA ALA A 427 6.27 -20.34 -14.77
C ALA A 427 5.28 -19.81 -13.72
N TRP A 428 5.71 -18.89 -12.87
CA TRP A 428 4.85 -18.29 -11.86
C TRP A 428 3.90 -17.22 -12.44
N TYR A 429 4.35 -16.38 -13.39
CA TYR A 429 3.45 -15.44 -14.09
C TYR A 429 2.36 -16.18 -14.88
N GLN A 430 2.70 -17.32 -15.52
CA GLN A 430 1.70 -18.13 -16.21
C GLN A 430 0.62 -18.63 -15.25
N ARG A 431 0.97 -19.07 -14.03
CA ARG A 431 0.01 -19.46 -12.98
C ARG A 431 -0.81 -18.29 -12.45
N ALA A 432 -0.24 -17.09 -12.45
CA ALA A 432 -0.91 -15.88 -11.98
C ALA A 432 -1.99 -15.36 -12.94
N ARG A 433 -1.96 -15.76 -14.22
CA ARG A 433 -2.96 -15.38 -15.23
C ARG A 433 -4.33 -16.00 -14.95
N SER A 434 -5.35 -15.53 -15.66
CA SER A 434 -6.69 -16.10 -15.56
C SER A 434 -6.77 -17.55 -16.07
N ILE A 435 -7.81 -18.25 -15.64
CA ILE A 435 -8.12 -19.62 -16.08
C ILE A 435 -8.26 -19.67 -17.61
N GLY A 436 -8.89 -18.68 -18.22
CA GLY A 436 -9.01 -18.56 -19.68
C GLY A 436 -7.68 -18.45 -20.42
N GLN A 437 -6.62 -18.05 -19.71
CA GLN A 437 -5.24 -17.95 -20.22
C GLN A 437 -4.33 -19.06 -19.67
N GLY A 438 -4.91 -20.12 -19.09
CA GLY A 438 -4.18 -21.28 -18.55
C GLY A 438 -3.56 -21.07 -17.18
N GLY A 439 -3.99 -20.06 -16.44
CA GLY A 439 -3.55 -19.78 -15.05
C GLY A 439 -4.59 -20.16 -14.00
N TRP A 440 -4.52 -19.52 -12.83
CA TRP A 440 -5.36 -19.84 -11.67
C TRP A 440 -6.37 -18.74 -11.32
N ALA A 441 -6.19 -17.49 -11.76
CA ALA A 441 -7.10 -16.41 -11.44
C ALA A 441 -8.48 -16.61 -12.08
N VAL A 442 -9.55 -16.36 -11.32
CA VAL A 442 -10.92 -16.38 -11.86
C VAL A 442 -11.18 -15.15 -12.73
N LEU A 443 -10.62 -14.00 -12.36
CA LEU A 443 -10.81 -12.73 -13.06
C LEU A 443 -9.55 -12.35 -13.85
N PRO A 444 -9.68 -11.87 -15.11
CA PRO A 444 -8.53 -11.52 -15.97
C PRO A 444 -7.97 -10.12 -15.69
N SER A 445 -8.05 -9.63 -14.46
CA SER A 445 -7.76 -8.23 -14.11
C SER A 445 -6.32 -7.80 -14.41
N ARG A 446 -5.35 -8.71 -14.37
CA ARG A 446 -3.91 -8.44 -14.59
C ARG A 446 -3.31 -9.27 -15.74
N ASP A 447 -4.12 -9.96 -16.53
CA ASP A 447 -3.63 -10.83 -17.61
C ASP A 447 -2.75 -10.08 -18.60
N ARG A 448 -3.13 -8.84 -18.94
CA ARG A 448 -2.38 -8.00 -19.88
C ARG A 448 -1.00 -7.62 -19.33
N GLU A 449 -0.91 -7.27 -18.04
CA GLU A 449 0.35 -6.97 -17.36
C GLU A 449 1.27 -8.20 -17.37
N PHE A 450 0.74 -9.36 -16.97
CA PHE A 450 1.52 -10.59 -16.93
C PHE A 450 1.91 -11.07 -18.33
N SER A 451 1.06 -10.90 -19.33
CA SER A 451 1.39 -11.23 -20.72
C SER A 451 2.51 -10.35 -21.27
N MET A 452 2.50 -9.05 -20.96
CA MET A 452 3.60 -8.15 -21.32
C MET A 452 4.91 -8.59 -20.67
N ARG A 453 4.86 -8.96 -19.38
CA ARG A 453 6.04 -9.41 -18.67
C ARG A 453 6.57 -10.75 -19.19
N LEU A 454 5.68 -11.69 -19.52
CA LEU A 454 6.03 -12.96 -20.16
C LEU A 454 6.66 -12.74 -21.55
N ALA A 455 6.16 -11.79 -22.33
CA ALA A 455 6.76 -11.44 -23.63
C ALA A 455 8.18 -10.87 -23.45
N TRP A 456 8.41 -10.02 -22.46
CA TRP A 456 9.74 -9.53 -22.11
C TRP A 456 10.68 -10.67 -21.70
N LEU A 457 10.25 -11.55 -20.78
CA LEU A 457 11.05 -12.70 -20.34
C LEU A 457 11.39 -13.67 -21.47
N ALA A 458 10.44 -13.87 -22.40
CA ALA A 458 10.71 -14.65 -23.61
C ALA A 458 11.77 -13.97 -24.51
N ALA A 459 11.70 -12.65 -24.66
CA ALA A 459 12.71 -11.87 -25.40
C ALA A 459 14.10 -11.96 -24.75
N VAL A 460 14.19 -11.91 -23.43
CA VAL A 460 15.46 -12.11 -22.68
C VAL A 460 16.10 -13.45 -23.04
N LYS A 461 15.29 -14.51 -23.20
CA LYS A 461 15.76 -15.83 -23.61
C LYS A 461 15.99 -15.96 -25.13
N ARG A 462 15.80 -14.92 -25.90
CA ARG A 462 15.81 -14.96 -27.35
C ARG A 462 14.71 -15.84 -27.99
N ASP A 463 13.68 -16.18 -27.25
CA ASP A 463 12.47 -16.83 -27.77
C ASP A 463 11.53 -15.78 -28.39
N HIS A 464 11.99 -15.23 -29.54
CA HIS A 464 11.27 -14.17 -30.23
C HIS A 464 9.89 -14.64 -30.73
N ALA A 465 9.77 -15.94 -31.08
CA ALA A 465 8.50 -16.51 -31.53
C ALA A 465 7.45 -16.44 -30.41
N ARG A 466 7.81 -16.85 -29.21
CA ARG A 466 6.92 -16.78 -28.05
C ARG A 466 6.61 -15.35 -27.63
N ALA A 467 7.58 -14.45 -27.69
CA ALA A 467 7.38 -13.04 -27.41
C ALA A 467 6.36 -12.41 -28.39
N LEU A 468 6.51 -12.68 -29.68
CA LEU A 468 5.58 -12.20 -30.72
C LEU A 468 4.17 -12.78 -30.55
N GLU A 469 4.04 -14.08 -30.28
CA GLU A 469 2.74 -14.71 -30.02
C GLU A 469 1.96 -13.99 -28.91
N LEU A 470 2.63 -13.71 -27.79
CA LEU A 470 2.02 -13.02 -26.65
C LEU A 470 1.63 -11.58 -26.99
N LEU A 471 2.52 -10.83 -27.66
CA LEU A 471 2.27 -9.43 -28.03
C LEU A 471 1.18 -9.31 -29.09
N GLN A 472 1.12 -10.20 -30.08
CA GLN A 472 0.10 -10.22 -31.10
C GLN A 472 -1.28 -10.60 -30.53
N ALA A 473 -1.33 -11.55 -29.59
CA ALA A 473 -2.57 -11.85 -28.86
C ALA A 473 -3.09 -10.62 -28.10
N MET A 474 -2.19 -9.89 -27.40
CA MET A 474 -2.56 -8.65 -26.72
C MET A 474 -3.00 -7.54 -27.68
N HIS A 475 -2.38 -7.46 -28.86
CA HIS A 475 -2.77 -6.50 -29.90
C HIS A 475 -4.18 -6.79 -30.42
N ALA A 476 -4.53 -8.05 -30.64
CA ALA A 476 -5.85 -8.48 -31.08
C ALA A 476 -6.96 -8.16 -30.06
N GLU A 477 -6.67 -8.21 -28.77
CA GLU A 477 -7.61 -7.83 -27.69
C GLU A 477 -7.79 -6.31 -27.57
N GLY A 478 -6.83 -5.53 -28.05
CA GLY A 478 -6.80 -4.07 -28.00
C GLY A 478 -5.37 -3.56 -27.93
N THR A 479 -5.02 -2.68 -28.86
CA THR A 479 -3.66 -2.19 -28.99
C THR A 479 -3.43 -0.87 -28.26
N ASN A 480 -2.17 -0.60 -27.98
CA ASN A 480 -1.65 0.71 -27.61
C ASN A 480 -0.23 0.86 -28.18
N GLU A 481 0.29 2.07 -28.11
CA GLU A 481 1.61 2.41 -28.63
C GLU A 481 2.72 1.49 -28.11
N VAL A 482 2.69 1.15 -26.82
CA VAL A 482 3.70 0.30 -26.17
C VAL A 482 3.70 -1.12 -26.75
N ILE A 483 2.53 -1.71 -26.92
CA ILE A 483 2.42 -3.07 -27.52
C ILE A 483 2.90 -3.05 -28.95
N ALA A 484 2.45 -2.07 -29.74
CA ALA A 484 2.80 -1.99 -31.15
C ALA A 484 4.32 -1.78 -31.35
N ALA A 485 4.93 -0.91 -30.55
CA ALA A 485 6.37 -0.70 -30.56
C ALA A 485 7.14 -1.95 -30.09
N SER A 486 6.62 -2.68 -29.08
CA SER A 486 7.26 -3.92 -28.62
C SER A 486 7.26 -4.99 -29.71
N VAL A 487 6.18 -5.13 -30.50
CA VAL A 487 6.15 -6.03 -31.66
C VAL A 487 7.23 -5.64 -32.68
N ALA A 488 7.33 -4.35 -33.02
CA ALA A 488 8.34 -3.87 -33.95
C ALA A 488 9.78 -4.16 -33.47
N ARG A 489 10.05 -3.94 -32.18
CA ARG A 489 11.35 -4.24 -31.54
C ARG A 489 11.71 -5.71 -31.62
N ILE A 490 10.76 -6.59 -31.31
CA ILE A 490 11.00 -8.04 -31.36
C ILE A 490 11.20 -8.51 -32.80
N LEU A 491 10.42 -8.01 -33.77
CA LEU A 491 10.61 -8.34 -35.18
C LEU A 491 12.01 -7.92 -35.68
N ARG A 492 12.48 -6.74 -35.27
CA ARG A 492 13.82 -6.26 -35.58
C ARG A 492 14.90 -7.14 -34.92
N ALA A 493 14.77 -7.46 -33.64
CA ALA A 493 15.69 -8.34 -32.91
C ALA A 493 15.73 -9.76 -33.49
N ALA A 494 14.61 -10.25 -34.03
CA ALA A 494 14.49 -11.52 -34.73
C ALA A 494 15.04 -11.51 -36.17
N ARG A 495 15.57 -10.37 -36.64
CA ARG A 495 16.02 -10.15 -38.04
C ARG A 495 14.91 -10.35 -39.08
N GLN A 496 13.65 -10.13 -38.69
CA GLN A 496 12.48 -10.18 -39.58
C GLN A 496 12.18 -8.76 -40.12
N GLY A 497 13.13 -8.19 -40.86
CA GLY A 497 13.07 -6.79 -41.30
C GLY A 497 11.85 -6.46 -42.18
N ASN A 498 11.44 -7.38 -43.09
CA ASN A 498 10.26 -7.18 -43.96
C ASN A 498 8.95 -7.13 -43.16
N GLU A 499 8.80 -8.04 -42.18
CA GLU A 499 7.63 -8.05 -41.30
C GLU A 499 7.63 -6.83 -40.38
N ALA A 500 8.79 -6.44 -39.84
CA ALA A 500 8.92 -5.21 -39.03
C ALA A 500 8.45 -3.98 -39.83
N ARG A 501 8.92 -3.83 -41.08
CA ARG A 501 8.54 -2.73 -41.96
C ARG A 501 7.02 -2.71 -42.23
N ALA A 502 6.45 -3.87 -42.61
CA ALA A 502 5.02 -3.98 -42.85
C ALA A 502 4.20 -3.61 -41.61
N TRP A 503 4.63 -4.09 -40.43
CA TRP A 503 3.98 -3.80 -39.17
C TRP A 503 4.03 -2.30 -38.82
N VAL A 504 5.18 -1.67 -38.93
CA VAL A 504 5.37 -0.23 -38.67
C VAL A 504 4.54 0.62 -39.61
N ALA A 505 4.53 0.27 -40.91
CA ALA A 505 3.74 0.99 -41.91
C ALA A 505 2.22 0.92 -41.62
N VAL A 506 1.69 -0.23 -41.25
CA VAL A 506 0.28 -0.39 -40.86
C VAL A 506 0.00 0.41 -39.56
N ALA A 507 0.84 0.29 -38.55
CA ALA A 507 0.66 1.01 -37.29
C ALA A 507 0.66 2.53 -37.47
N LEU A 508 1.57 3.07 -38.29
CA LEU A 508 1.65 4.52 -38.56
C LEU A 508 0.51 5.02 -39.45
N ALA A 509 -0.03 4.18 -40.35
CA ALA A 509 -1.20 4.53 -41.13
C ALA A 509 -2.46 4.67 -40.28
N GLU A 510 -2.59 3.82 -39.24
CA GLU A 510 -3.72 3.85 -38.32
C GLU A 510 -3.55 4.87 -37.19
N TYR A 511 -2.32 4.99 -36.69
CA TYR A 511 -1.97 5.85 -35.53
C TYR A 511 -0.76 6.76 -35.83
N PRO A 512 -0.91 7.77 -36.70
CA PRO A 512 0.23 8.60 -37.16
C PRO A 512 0.89 9.42 -36.05
N MET A 513 0.27 9.52 -34.88
CA MET A 513 0.78 10.27 -33.73
C MET A 513 1.62 9.44 -32.74
N TRP A 514 1.77 8.14 -32.96
CA TRP A 514 2.55 7.27 -32.08
C TRP A 514 4.05 7.48 -32.29
N GLU A 515 4.69 8.09 -31.29
CA GLU A 515 6.11 8.46 -31.33
C GLU A 515 7.04 7.26 -31.24
N ALA A 516 6.68 6.25 -30.40
CA ALA A 516 7.49 5.07 -30.22
C ALA A 516 7.58 4.22 -31.51
N ILE A 517 6.52 4.18 -32.32
CA ILE A 517 6.53 3.49 -33.61
C ILE A 517 7.38 4.25 -34.62
N ARG A 518 7.33 5.58 -34.65
CA ARG A 518 8.23 6.39 -35.49
C ARG A 518 9.69 6.22 -35.11
N ASP A 519 9.97 6.14 -33.82
CA ASP A 519 11.31 5.86 -33.32
C ASP A 519 11.81 4.49 -33.81
N GLU A 520 10.97 3.46 -33.79
CA GLU A 520 11.30 2.13 -34.30
C GLU A 520 11.45 2.09 -35.83
N GLU A 521 10.68 2.88 -36.58
CA GLU A 521 10.87 3.04 -38.03
C GLU A 521 12.29 3.55 -38.34
N ILE A 522 12.70 4.61 -37.67
CA ILE A 522 14.00 5.23 -37.88
C ILE A 522 15.12 4.28 -37.47
N LEU A 523 15.00 3.62 -36.30
CA LEU A 523 15.97 2.62 -35.84
C LEU A 523 16.11 1.45 -36.82
N TRP A 524 15.00 1.02 -37.37
CA TRP A 524 15.01 -0.05 -38.39
C TRP A 524 15.75 0.41 -39.66
N LEU A 525 15.44 1.61 -40.19
CA LEU A 525 16.14 2.19 -41.35
C LEU A 525 17.65 2.30 -41.12
N MET A 526 18.05 2.76 -39.94
CA MET A 526 19.48 2.80 -39.55
C MET A 526 20.13 1.43 -39.53
N SER A 527 19.42 0.40 -39.05
CA SER A 527 19.94 -0.97 -38.99
C SER A 527 20.14 -1.61 -40.38
N GLU A 528 19.36 -1.16 -41.37
CA GLU A 528 19.47 -1.59 -42.77
C GLU A 528 20.52 -0.76 -43.57
N GLY A 529 21.14 0.24 -42.94
CA GLY A 529 22.07 1.16 -43.61
C GLY A 529 21.40 2.16 -44.55
N ARG A 530 20.10 2.37 -44.40
CA ARG A 530 19.28 3.33 -45.19
C ARG A 530 19.26 4.70 -44.53
N ASP A 531 20.47 5.25 -44.34
CA ASP A 531 20.69 6.41 -43.49
C ASP A 531 19.97 7.70 -43.99
N GLU A 532 19.93 7.94 -45.30
CA GLU A 532 19.23 9.12 -45.86
C GLU A 532 17.70 9.02 -45.64
N GLU A 533 17.12 7.83 -45.75
CA GLU A 533 15.68 7.63 -45.48
C GLU A 533 15.38 7.76 -43.98
N ALA A 534 16.30 7.33 -43.11
CA ALA A 534 16.18 7.53 -41.66
C ALA A 534 16.19 9.03 -41.30
N ILE A 535 17.06 9.82 -41.97
CA ILE A 535 17.12 11.27 -41.78
C ILE A 535 15.82 11.92 -42.26
N GLU A 536 15.32 11.54 -43.44
CA GLU A 536 14.07 12.08 -43.99
C GLU A 536 12.87 11.78 -43.10
N ALA A 537 12.73 10.53 -42.62
CA ALA A 537 11.68 10.12 -41.68
C ALA A 537 11.75 10.91 -40.36
N ALA A 538 12.96 11.11 -39.84
CA ALA A 538 13.18 11.87 -38.60
C ALA A 538 12.88 13.38 -38.78
N ARG A 539 13.23 13.96 -39.92
CA ARG A 539 12.86 15.35 -40.27
C ARG A 539 11.34 15.50 -40.39
N GLY A 540 10.67 14.55 -41.04
CA GLY A 540 9.22 14.53 -41.14
C GLY A 540 8.54 14.47 -39.77
N TRP A 541 9.12 13.70 -38.83
CA TRP A 541 8.63 13.66 -37.45
C TRP A 541 8.80 15.01 -36.73
N VAL A 542 9.97 15.64 -36.79
CA VAL A 542 10.20 16.98 -36.21
C VAL A 542 9.30 18.04 -36.84
N ALA A 543 9.09 17.99 -38.18
CA ALA A 543 8.18 18.91 -38.85
C ALA A 543 6.72 18.77 -38.36
N ALA A 544 6.28 17.55 -38.08
CA ALA A 544 4.94 17.28 -37.55
C ALA A 544 4.81 17.64 -36.05
N ARG A 545 5.91 17.58 -35.28
CA ARG A 545 5.95 17.85 -33.83
C ARG A 545 7.23 18.59 -33.43
N PRO A 546 7.31 19.89 -33.67
CA PRO A 546 8.56 20.68 -33.53
C PRO A 546 9.11 20.78 -32.10
N ASP A 547 8.27 20.55 -31.08
CA ASP A 547 8.64 20.63 -29.67
C ASP A 547 8.68 19.25 -28.98
N SER A 548 8.55 18.14 -29.74
CA SER A 548 8.74 16.79 -29.20
C SER A 548 10.21 16.54 -28.92
N LEU A 549 10.56 16.39 -27.63
CA LEU A 549 11.92 16.04 -27.20
C LEU A 549 12.39 14.72 -27.81
N ASN A 550 11.46 13.75 -28.05
CA ASN A 550 11.80 12.48 -28.67
C ASN A 550 12.16 12.64 -30.14
N ALA A 551 11.38 13.45 -30.90
CA ALA A 551 11.64 13.73 -32.30
C ALA A 551 12.97 14.47 -32.49
N LEU A 552 13.18 15.55 -31.70
CA LEU A 552 14.43 16.35 -31.73
C LEU A 552 15.63 15.46 -31.39
N ARG A 553 15.54 14.66 -30.31
CA ARG A 553 16.60 13.74 -29.91
C ARG A 553 16.90 12.73 -31.03
N ARG A 554 15.88 12.12 -31.63
CA ARG A 554 16.08 11.09 -32.66
C ARG A 554 16.74 11.69 -33.90
N LEU A 555 16.25 12.83 -34.40
CA LEU A 555 16.85 13.50 -35.55
C LEU A 555 18.30 13.94 -35.28
N SER A 556 18.58 14.51 -34.10
CA SER A 556 19.95 14.90 -33.75
C SER A 556 20.91 13.70 -33.69
N VAL A 557 20.45 12.54 -33.12
CA VAL A 557 21.25 11.30 -33.08
C VAL A 557 21.54 10.81 -34.50
N VAL A 558 20.52 10.72 -35.37
CA VAL A 558 20.71 10.20 -36.73
C VAL A 558 21.65 11.10 -37.53
N LEU A 559 21.48 12.43 -37.46
CA LEU A 559 22.34 13.38 -38.14
C LEU A 559 23.80 13.34 -37.62
N VAL A 560 23.97 13.25 -36.29
CA VAL A 560 25.30 13.17 -35.69
C VAL A 560 25.97 11.83 -35.97
N GLU A 561 25.28 10.72 -35.98
CA GLU A 561 25.88 9.38 -36.13
C GLU A 561 26.00 8.94 -37.61
N ARG A 562 25.03 9.31 -38.45
CA ARG A 562 24.85 8.77 -39.81
C ARG A 562 24.91 9.82 -40.91
N GLY A 563 24.88 11.12 -40.57
CA GLY A 563 24.92 12.19 -41.57
C GLY A 563 26.11 12.08 -42.50
N SER A 564 25.94 12.33 -43.80
CA SER A 564 26.93 12.14 -44.84
C SER A 564 27.98 13.26 -44.91
N GLY A 565 27.81 14.38 -44.20
CA GLY A 565 28.73 15.52 -44.22
C GLY A 565 28.61 16.46 -43.02
N ASP A 566 29.60 17.33 -42.86
CA ASP A 566 29.71 18.27 -41.74
C ASP A 566 28.45 19.15 -41.55
N GLY A 567 27.76 19.51 -42.66
CA GLY A 567 26.52 20.29 -42.59
C GLY A 567 25.39 19.61 -41.82
N GLN A 568 25.23 18.30 -42.03
CA GLN A 568 24.22 17.51 -41.30
C GLN A 568 24.60 17.37 -39.82
N VAL A 569 25.90 17.22 -39.50
CA VAL A 569 26.38 17.17 -38.13
C VAL A 569 26.14 18.51 -37.40
N HIS A 570 26.36 19.63 -38.07
CA HIS A 570 26.04 20.97 -37.51
C HIS A 570 24.54 21.15 -37.29
N GLU A 571 23.68 20.67 -38.21
CA GLU A 571 22.22 20.64 -38.03
C GLU A 571 21.86 19.83 -36.80
N GLY A 572 22.48 18.65 -36.64
CA GLY A 572 22.27 17.79 -35.46
C GLY A 572 22.63 18.48 -34.14
N ILE A 573 23.77 19.19 -34.09
CA ILE A 573 24.18 19.98 -32.92
C ILE A 573 23.19 21.11 -32.63
N ALA A 574 22.69 21.83 -33.64
CA ALA A 574 21.71 22.89 -33.45
C ALA A 574 20.37 22.35 -32.88
N LEU A 575 19.95 21.14 -33.27
CA LEU A 575 18.77 20.47 -32.71
C LEU A 575 18.98 20.06 -31.25
N VAL A 576 20.21 19.66 -30.89
CA VAL A 576 20.55 19.43 -29.48
C VAL A 576 20.46 20.72 -28.67
N ASP A 577 20.94 21.84 -29.19
CA ASP A 577 20.82 23.13 -28.49
C ASP A 577 19.35 23.47 -28.23
N ARG A 578 18.48 23.28 -29.21
CA ARG A 578 17.04 23.44 -29.03
C ARG A 578 16.46 22.44 -27.97
N THR A 579 16.96 21.21 -27.96
CA THR A 579 16.56 20.23 -26.92
C THR A 579 16.96 20.68 -25.52
N LEU A 580 18.15 21.30 -25.39
CA LEU A 580 18.65 21.83 -24.12
C LEU A 580 17.93 23.13 -23.70
N GLU A 581 17.43 23.93 -24.62
CA GLU A 581 16.53 25.06 -24.31
C GLU A 581 15.22 24.57 -23.68
N LEU A 582 14.64 23.50 -24.23
CA LEU A 582 13.41 22.90 -23.69
C LEU A 582 13.63 22.07 -22.41
N ALA A 583 14.80 21.46 -22.27
CA ALA A 583 15.18 20.60 -21.16
C ALA A 583 16.65 20.77 -20.76
N PRO A 584 17.01 21.83 -20.01
CA PRO A 584 18.41 22.22 -19.72
C PRO A 584 19.23 21.14 -19.00
N GLY A 585 18.57 20.21 -18.30
CA GLY A 585 19.22 19.11 -17.57
C GLY A 585 19.41 17.81 -18.37
N ASN A 586 19.20 17.82 -19.68
CA ASN A 586 19.25 16.60 -20.50
C ASN A 586 20.69 16.19 -20.84
N VAL A 587 21.33 15.41 -19.96
CA VAL A 587 22.72 14.93 -20.14
C VAL A 587 22.88 14.03 -21.38
N GLY A 588 21.82 13.30 -21.76
CA GLY A 588 21.82 12.49 -23.00
C GLY A 588 21.95 13.36 -24.26
N ALA A 589 21.29 14.52 -24.28
CA ALA A 589 21.44 15.48 -25.35
C ALA A 589 22.86 16.09 -25.39
N MET A 590 23.45 16.38 -24.22
CA MET A 590 24.86 16.86 -24.15
C MET A 590 25.84 15.82 -24.68
N LEU A 591 25.60 14.53 -24.44
CA LEU A 591 26.43 13.45 -25.01
C LEU A 591 26.37 13.44 -26.53
N VAL A 592 25.17 13.58 -27.12
CA VAL A 592 25.00 13.67 -28.57
C VAL A 592 25.74 14.90 -29.13
N LYS A 593 25.66 16.06 -28.46
CA LYS A 593 26.39 17.28 -28.84
C LYS A 593 27.89 17.07 -28.84
N ALA A 594 28.43 16.45 -27.80
CA ALA A 594 29.84 16.15 -27.68
C ALA A 594 30.31 15.18 -28.79
N ASN A 595 29.51 14.16 -29.11
CA ASN A 595 29.80 13.27 -30.23
C ASN A 595 29.81 14.03 -31.58
N GLY A 596 28.91 14.99 -31.78
CA GLY A 596 28.88 15.87 -32.94
C GLY A 596 30.16 16.70 -33.05
N PHE A 597 30.61 17.34 -31.99
CA PHE A 597 31.88 18.09 -31.96
C PHE A 597 33.08 17.17 -32.22
N ALA A 598 33.10 16.01 -31.63
CA ALA A 598 34.18 15.03 -31.85
C ALA A 598 34.26 14.59 -33.31
N ARG A 599 33.12 14.39 -33.97
CA ARG A 599 33.05 14.03 -35.39
C ARG A 599 33.53 15.12 -36.30
N LEU A 600 33.33 16.40 -35.92
CA LEU A 600 33.87 17.59 -36.62
C LEU A 600 35.35 17.88 -36.30
N GLY A 601 36.01 17.03 -35.49
CA GLY A 601 37.38 17.24 -35.05
C GLY A 601 37.55 18.33 -33.98
N GLN A 602 36.46 18.85 -33.45
CA GLN A 602 36.42 19.91 -32.42
C GLN A 602 36.55 19.30 -31.02
N ASN A 603 37.64 18.60 -30.74
CA ASN A 603 37.84 17.84 -29.53
C ASN A 603 37.75 18.66 -28.25
N ASP A 604 38.23 19.91 -28.24
CA ASP A 604 38.14 20.76 -27.05
C ASP A 604 36.70 21.15 -26.70
N ALA A 605 35.86 21.41 -27.71
CA ALA A 605 34.41 21.66 -27.50
C ALA A 605 33.69 20.40 -26.98
N ALA A 606 34.06 19.23 -27.50
CA ALA A 606 33.53 17.95 -27.01
C ALA A 606 33.88 17.71 -25.53
N ILE A 607 35.16 17.93 -25.16
CA ILE A 607 35.63 17.81 -23.77
C ILE A 607 34.88 18.77 -22.84
N GLY A 608 34.77 20.06 -23.23
CA GLY A 608 34.05 21.06 -22.42
C GLY A 608 32.60 20.67 -22.18
N THR A 609 31.89 20.17 -23.20
CA THR A 609 30.50 19.71 -23.10
C THR A 609 30.39 18.50 -22.19
N LEU A 610 31.30 17.52 -22.28
CA LEU A 610 31.29 16.33 -21.45
C LEU A 610 31.65 16.61 -19.99
N GLN A 611 32.58 17.54 -19.74
CA GLN A 611 32.89 17.99 -18.38
C GLN A 611 31.70 18.66 -17.70
N GLU A 612 30.88 19.39 -18.45
CA GLU A 612 29.65 19.95 -17.95
C GLU A 612 28.61 18.84 -17.65
N ALA A 613 28.43 17.89 -18.57
CA ALA A 613 27.53 16.75 -18.40
C ALA A 613 27.91 15.90 -17.19
N VAL A 614 29.19 15.63 -16.99
CA VAL A 614 29.71 14.88 -15.83
C VAL A 614 29.45 15.62 -14.51
N ARG A 615 29.57 16.97 -14.49
CA ARG A 615 29.23 17.75 -13.28
C ARG A 615 27.75 17.66 -12.93
N MET A 616 26.87 17.54 -13.93
CA MET A 616 25.43 17.40 -13.72
C MET A 616 25.03 15.98 -13.32
N ALA A 617 25.67 14.97 -13.87
CA ALA A 617 25.40 13.56 -13.61
C ALA A 617 26.69 12.75 -13.33
N PRO A 618 27.35 12.96 -12.19
CA PRO A 618 28.66 12.37 -11.90
C PRO A 618 28.62 10.83 -11.74
N MET A 619 27.46 10.25 -11.53
CA MET A 619 27.27 8.79 -11.38
C MET A 619 26.97 8.09 -12.72
N GLU A 620 26.88 8.82 -13.81
CA GLU A 620 26.60 8.26 -15.14
C GLU A 620 27.91 7.81 -15.82
N ARG A 621 28.22 6.51 -15.75
CA ARG A 621 29.45 5.90 -16.26
C ARG A 621 29.76 6.24 -17.72
N ARG A 622 28.73 6.24 -18.57
CA ARG A 622 28.89 6.51 -20.03
C ARG A 622 29.44 7.90 -20.32
N LEU A 623 29.18 8.88 -19.47
CA LEU A 623 29.73 10.23 -19.64
C LEU A 623 31.23 10.25 -19.38
N TRP A 624 31.71 9.51 -18.39
CA TRP A 624 33.13 9.37 -18.09
C TRP A 624 33.87 8.61 -19.17
N GLU A 625 33.28 7.54 -19.73
CA GLU A 625 33.82 6.82 -20.89
C GLU A 625 33.95 7.73 -22.10
N ALA A 626 32.91 8.51 -22.43
CA ALA A 626 32.93 9.46 -23.52
C ALA A 626 33.97 10.59 -23.31
N LEU A 627 34.11 11.05 -22.05
CA LEU A 627 35.11 12.07 -21.70
C LEU A 627 36.55 11.51 -21.88
N ALA A 628 36.79 10.29 -21.44
CA ALA A 628 38.07 9.61 -21.60
C ALA A 628 38.44 9.49 -23.09
N ASP A 629 37.51 9.08 -23.92
CA ASP A 629 37.66 8.98 -25.37
C ASP A 629 37.91 10.33 -26.03
N ALA A 630 37.20 11.36 -25.63
CA ALA A 630 37.39 12.71 -26.16
C ALA A 630 38.78 13.29 -25.79
N CYS A 631 39.21 13.06 -24.54
CA CYS A 631 40.54 13.45 -24.07
C CYS A 631 41.66 12.70 -24.82
N ALA A 632 41.49 11.40 -25.05
CA ALA A 632 42.46 10.60 -25.82
C ALA A 632 42.60 11.10 -27.25
N ARG A 633 41.50 11.38 -27.94
CA ARG A 633 41.53 12.00 -29.28
C ARG A 633 42.21 13.38 -29.33
N ALA A 634 42.12 14.14 -28.24
CA ALA A 634 42.76 15.43 -28.10
C ALA A 634 44.24 15.32 -27.67
N GLY A 635 44.79 14.13 -27.44
CA GLY A 635 46.14 13.90 -26.91
C GLY A 635 46.32 14.26 -25.43
N ARG A 636 45.24 14.38 -24.67
CA ARG A 636 45.26 14.73 -23.25
C ARG A 636 45.28 13.44 -22.39
N GLU A 637 46.42 12.73 -22.44
CA GLU A 637 46.57 11.39 -21.89
C GLU A 637 46.24 11.29 -20.39
N MET A 638 46.71 12.23 -19.57
CA MET A 638 46.46 12.23 -18.12
C MET A 638 44.96 12.43 -17.79
N GLU A 639 44.28 13.31 -18.51
CA GLU A 639 42.84 13.55 -18.32
C GLU A 639 42.02 12.33 -18.79
N SER A 640 42.44 11.70 -19.88
CA SER A 640 41.83 10.46 -20.37
C SER A 640 41.91 9.33 -19.33
N GLN A 641 43.13 9.10 -18.78
CA GLN A 641 43.34 8.09 -17.75
C GLN A 641 42.53 8.37 -16.47
N ALA A 642 42.46 9.63 -16.05
CA ALA A 642 41.65 10.02 -14.88
C ALA A 642 40.15 9.76 -15.11
N ALA A 643 39.61 10.07 -16.27
CA ALA A 643 38.22 9.83 -16.62
C ALA A 643 37.91 8.31 -16.73
N LEU A 644 38.85 7.53 -17.30
CA LEU A 644 38.72 6.09 -17.40
C LEU A 644 38.71 5.42 -16.02
N ALA A 645 39.60 5.85 -15.11
CA ALA A 645 39.63 5.34 -13.74
C ALA A 645 38.30 5.58 -13.00
N GLU A 646 37.66 6.72 -13.23
CA GLU A 646 36.35 7.00 -12.64
C GLU A 646 35.24 6.15 -13.27
N ALA A 647 35.28 5.93 -14.58
CA ALA A 647 34.35 5.01 -15.26
C ALA A 647 34.50 3.57 -14.73
N GLU A 648 35.72 3.09 -14.52
CA GLU A 648 36.01 1.77 -13.96
C GLU A 648 35.53 1.66 -12.50
N ARG A 649 35.73 2.69 -11.69
CA ARG A 649 35.20 2.77 -10.32
C ARG A 649 33.68 2.60 -10.30
N LEU A 650 32.97 3.38 -11.15
CA LEU A 650 31.53 3.31 -11.27
C LEU A 650 31.05 1.94 -11.77
N ALA A 651 31.75 1.33 -12.73
CA ALA A 651 31.47 -0.02 -13.20
C ALA A 651 31.59 -1.06 -12.07
N ALA A 652 32.63 -0.95 -11.25
CA ALA A 652 32.82 -1.84 -10.09
C ALA A 652 31.74 -1.64 -9.01
N GLU A 653 31.30 -0.41 -8.78
CA GLU A 653 30.19 -0.11 -7.86
C GLU A 653 28.85 -0.65 -8.39
N GLU A 654 28.58 -0.46 -9.68
CA GLU A 654 27.41 -1.02 -10.36
C GLU A 654 27.38 -2.54 -10.26
N GLN A 655 28.50 -3.19 -10.53
CA GLN A 655 28.64 -4.64 -10.41
C GLN A 655 28.35 -5.13 -8.98
N LYS A 656 28.91 -4.48 -7.97
CA LYS A 656 28.64 -4.80 -6.57
C LYS A 656 27.17 -4.63 -6.19
N ARG A 657 26.53 -3.57 -6.70
CA ARG A 657 25.09 -3.34 -6.49
C ARG A 657 24.27 -4.45 -7.12
N LEU A 658 24.56 -4.82 -8.38
CA LEU A 658 23.87 -5.90 -9.08
C LEU A 658 24.03 -7.25 -8.36
N GLU A 659 25.22 -7.55 -7.84
CA GLU A 659 25.48 -8.76 -7.04
C GLU A 659 24.70 -8.76 -5.71
N ALA A 660 24.57 -7.59 -5.07
CA ALA A 660 23.76 -7.45 -3.85
C ALA A 660 22.25 -7.59 -4.12
N GLU A 661 21.76 -7.07 -5.26
CA GLU A 661 20.36 -7.20 -5.67
C GLU A 661 19.99 -8.63 -6.08
N ARG A 662 20.96 -9.42 -6.59
CA ARG A 662 20.77 -10.84 -6.91
C ARG A 662 20.68 -11.74 -5.66
N ARG A 663 21.34 -11.37 -4.57
CA ARG A 663 21.26 -12.09 -3.28
C ARG A 663 19.92 -11.83 -2.56
#